data_d1eb6c3aa9cd5076db2e8a006a9fd6db
#
_entry.id   d1eb6c3aa9cd5076db2e8a006a9fd6db
#
_cell.length_a   1.000
_cell.length_b   1.000
_cell.length_c   1.000
_cell.angle_alpha   90.00
_cell.angle_beta   90.00
_cell.angle_gamma   90.00
#
_symmetry.space_group_name_H-M   'P 1'
#
loop_
_entity.id
_entity.type
_entity.pdbx_description
1 polymer ?
#
loop_
_entity_poly.entity_id
_entity_poly.type
_entity_poly.pdbx_seq_one_letter_code
_entity_poly.pdbx_strand_id
1 'polypeptide(L)'
;MTQNLRSRLLTTTLFVGAALIATPAIAQTAPATQETQQKTDDPNAPPPAQEGGDIVVTGTLISNPNLVSSSPVNTVSENELTLRNTNNVEQIIRELPGAVPGIGSAVNNGTGGFATINLRNLGSQRNLVLLDGDRIVPAAAGGTVDLNNIPTALIQRVDVLTGGASTTYGADAVSGVANFITKKNFAGMEAQASQQITERGDSNYFTADLTIGANFGDGRGNAVLSLGYQEADPLYQGDRDISIFGIGSGNGVASGSSPTSVPTRIAIAGNDLQVNPAGTALVPFYNGFNFNPYNIFQTPFKRYNMFAQANYEVNDNLEVYSRGMFSKNTIQQIIAPSGIFGEQLTIPGNNPYLPAGIRDQLCTLNNIALGPACNTATAIQLPEVYRRSVELGPRISTYTTTMFDYKAGLRLRFSEHVKLDVSGAYGESDLNQTQSGYVLRSRVQQALNATNTTTCTVTTNNCVPVNLFGPAGSITADQANFLNGKSTIQIHTALSQAKAVLNGDFGTTSPFANEPIAFAAGGEYRKYTYTRTPDAYALSPGELGGAGGAVLPFAGSYDVREAFGEIIAPLVADKPFFHSLTLEAGVRYSNYKVQAANNPTFSATTYKFGGSFEPVQEIKFRGNYQRAVRAPNIAELFSPVTTGLDNLSPGLDPCVGAKPLASANLALACRNQGAPANVIGSIAEPASGQPNVTGGGNPNILPEKADTYTVGVVIQPRGIVPGLSVAVDYFNIRVNNAITAATPADILTQCFGTNPAAITAAQAASAACTSIRRSTATGRLSGSSATVAGLPQPLTNRGRLRTDGIDLNANYARDFGDVGLNLSFQGTWTAHNYFRASESAYDRDCVGYYSTSCSSIQPEFQWNQRTSLTFGPGTFSVLWRHIGKVRYEALAPDATARQVTTPLFSGVVTGPTPLAGGTYNFNEIKAYNYIDLAAQVEVNEHLTFTMGVRNLFDKKPPLVGSSAGSTAFNSGNTYPSTYDVLGRLFTVSGKLRF
;
A
#
# COMPACT_ATOMS: atom_id res chain seq x y z
N MET A 1 8.69 5.14 -32.76
CA MET A 1 10.06 4.70 -32.38
C MET A 1 11.15 5.77 -32.60
N THR A 2 11.04 6.67 -33.55
CA THR A 2 12.10 7.66 -33.91
C THR A 2 12.08 8.97 -33.13
N GLN A 3 11.00 9.38 -32.50
CA GLN A 3 10.95 10.61 -31.70
C GLN A 3 11.49 10.43 -30.24
N ASN A 4 11.37 9.24 -29.67
CA ASN A 4 11.87 8.97 -28.33
C ASN A 4 13.43 8.84 -28.28
N LEU A 5 14.06 8.45 -29.37
CA LEU A 5 15.52 8.33 -29.43
C LEU A 5 16.20 9.70 -29.51
N ARG A 6 15.57 10.70 -30.14
CA ARG A 6 16.12 12.07 -30.28
C ARG A 6 16.06 12.85 -28.96
N SER A 7 15.02 12.67 -28.14
CA SER A 7 14.95 13.33 -26.83
C SER A 7 15.93 12.71 -25.82
N ARG A 8 16.19 11.41 -25.90
CA ARG A 8 17.16 10.69 -25.02
C ARG A 8 18.61 11.00 -25.38
N LEU A 9 18.93 11.20 -26.67
CA LEU A 9 20.26 11.64 -27.09
C LEU A 9 20.57 13.11 -26.70
N LEU A 10 19.57 14.00 -26.68
CA LEU A 10 19.73 15.38 -26.25
C LEU A 10 19.98 15.51 -24.74
N THR A 11 19.40 14.66 -23.90
CA THR A 11 19.67 14.62 -22.47
C THR A 11 21.06 14.10 -22.13
N THR A 12 21.55 13.09 -22.83
CA THR A 12 22.91 12.55 -22.65
C THR A 12 23.98 13.56 -23.12
N THR A 13 23.72 14.33 -24.19
CA THR A 13 24.66 15.33 -24.71
C THR A 13 24.76 16.59 -23.84
N LEU A 14 23.69 16.94 -23.11
CA LEU A 14 23.71 18.06 -22.15
C LEU A 14 24.56 17.75 -20.91
N PHE A 15 24.59 16.50 -20.45
CA PHE A 15 25.43 16.10 -19.30
C PHE A 15 26.93 16.03 -19.66
N VAL A 16 27.30 15.65 -20.85
CA VAL A 16 28.69 15.66 -21.32
C VAL A 16 29.15 17.08 -21.63
N GLY A 17 28.26 17.98 -22.08
CA GLY A 17 28.57 19.36 -22.35
C GLY A 17 28.77 20.24 -21.11
N ALA A 18 28.10 19.94 -20.00
CA ALA A 18 28.23 20.67 -18.74
C ALA A 18 29.55 20.34 -17.99
N ALA A 19 30.12 19.17 -18.23
CA ALA A 19 31.42 18.77 -17.62
C ALA A 19 32.62 19.44 -18.26
N LEU A 20 32.50 20.12 -19.42
CA LEU A 20 33.58 20.72 -20.15
C LEU A 20 33.70 22.25 -20.00
N ILE A 21 32.82 22.91 -19.24
CA ILE A 21 32.86 24.40 -19.09
C ILE A 21 33.21 24.85 -17.65
N ALA A 22 33.62 23.97 -16.76
CA ALA A 22 34.11 24.38 -15.45
C ALA A 22 35.60 24.73 -15.52
N THR A 23 35.89 26.00 -15.79
CA THR A 23 37.23 26.52 -15.51
C THR A 23 37.40 26.71 -14.00
N PRO A 24 38.53 26.27 -13.40
CA PRO A 24 38.71 26.41 -11.96
C PRO A 24 38.94 27.87 -11.56
N ALA A 25 38.07 28.40 -10.71
CA ALA A 25 38.37 29.63 -9.98
C ALA A 25 39.40 29.29 -8.90
N ILE A 26 40.57 29.89 -9.02
CA ILE A 26 41.69 29.74 -8.06
C ILE A 26 41.28 30.48 -6.78
N ALA A 27 40.94 29.76 -5.72
CA ALA A 27 40.88 30.31 -4.37
C ALA A 27 42.24 30.16 -3.72
N GLN A 28 42.80 31.24 -3.23
CA GLN A 28 44.06 31.29 -2.53
C GLN A 28 43.99 30.48 -1.22
N THR A 29 44.87 29.48 -1.11
CA THR A 29 45.06 28.67 0.08
C THR A 29 45.95 29.37 1.08
N ALA A 30 45.48 29.55 2.31
CA ALA A 30 46.31 29.78 3.47
C ALA A 30 46.87 28.43 3.98
N PRO A 31 48.10 28.37 4.49
CA PRO A 31 48.73 27.09 4.83
C PRO A 31 48.12 26.48 6.09
N ALA A 32 47.59 25.27 5.95
CA ALA A 32 47.11 24.45 7.06
C ALA A 32 48.28 23.74 7.75
N THR A 33 48.38 23.91 9.05
CA THR A 33 49.27 23.13 9.92
C THR A 33 48.74 21.70 10.03
N GLN A 34 49.51 20.73 9.59
CA GLN A 34 49.21 19.32 9.77
C GLN A 34 49.42 18.92 11.23
N GLU A 35 48.33 18.63 11.95
CA GLU A 35 48.38 17.75 13.12
C GLU A 35 47.99 16.34 12.68
N THR A 36 48.95 15.44 12.77
CA THR A 36 48.77 14.00 12.53
C THR A 36 48.01 13.40 13.69
N GLN A 37 46.68 13.30 13.57
CA GLN A 37 45.91 12.45 14.48
C GLN A 37 45.84 11.03 13.91
N GLN A 38 46.41 10.12 14.65
CA GLN A 38 46.34 8.68 14.43
C GLN A 38 44.91 8.20 14.70
N LYS A 39 44.20 7.92 13.63
CA LYS A 39 42.81 7.42 13.68
C LYS A 39 42.84 5.95 14.08
N THR A 40 42.43 5.64 15.29
CA THR A 40 42.05 4.30 15.68
C THR A 40 40.58 4.11 15.33
N ASP A 41 40.29 3.51 14.16
CA ASP A 41 38.96 3.14 13.77
C ASP A 41 38.49 1.96 14.64
N ASP A 42 37.67 2.20 15.64
CA ASP A 42 36.87 1.21 16.33
C ASP A 42 35.59 0.98 15.51
N PRO A 43 35.42 -0.18 14.85
CA PRO A 43 34.24 -0.42 14.01
C PRO A 43 32.91 -0.57 14.81
N ASN A 44 32.98 -0.51 16.12
CA ASN A 44 31.81 -0.51 17.01
C ASN A 44 31.62 0.81 17.76
N ALA A 45 32.39 1.83 17.44
CA ALA A 45 32.07 3.16 17.94
C ALA A 45 30.71 3.56 17.36
N PRO A 46 29.78 4.11 18.15
CA PRO A 46 28.66 4.83 17.58
C PRO A 46 29.22 5.85 16.59
N PRO A 47 28.56 6.09 15.42
CA PRO A 47 29.07 7.05 14.44
C PRO A 47 29.51 8.31 15.19
N PRO A 48 30.68 8.89 14.86
CA PRO A 48 31.21 10.02 15.61
C PRO A 48 30.09 11.05 15.77
N ALA A 49 29.86 11.47 17.01
CA ALA A 49 28.91 12.51 17.31
C ALA A 49 29.28 13.71 16.43
N GLN A 50 28.44 14.06 15.48
CA GLN A 50 28.61 15.27 14.69
C GLN A 50 28.50 16.43 15.70
N GLU A 51 29.60 17.08 15.97
CA GLU A 51 29.62 18.26 16.82
C GLU A 51 28.60 19.27 16.27
N GLY A 52 27.58 19.60 17.05
CA GLY A 52 26.63 20.68 16.78
C GLY A 52 25.22 20.35 16.32
N GLY A 53 24.78 19.08 16.18
CA GLY A 53 23.39 18.76 15.82
C GLY A 53 22.68 17.88 16.84
N ASP A 54 21.40 18.14 17.11
CA ASP A 54 20.58 17.24 17.93
C ASP A 54 20.50 15.86 17.28
N ILE A 55 20.96 14.84 18.01
CA ILE A 55 20.86 13.45 17.56
C ILE A 55 19.40 13.01 17.71
N VAL A 56 18.74 12.73 16.57
CA VAL A 56 17.39 12.13 16.58
C VAL A 56 17.54 10.66 16.92
N VAL A 57 17.15 10.28 18.11
CA VAL A 57 17.09 8.87 18.56
C VAL A 57 15.64 8.42 18.40
N THR A 58 15.39 7.43 17.56
CA THR A 58 14.03 6.90 17.36
C THR A 58 13.62 6.04 18.57
N GLY A 59 12.40 6.29 19.09
CA GLY A 59 11.84 5.58 20.26
C GLY A 59 11.82 6.37 21.57
N THR A 60 12.44 7.57 21.60
CA THR A 60 12.41 8.49 22.74
C THR A 60 12.41 9.94 22.28
N LEU A 61 11.92 10.86 23.11
CA LEU A 61 12.02 12.31 22.94
C LEU A 61 13.20 12.89 23.72
N ILE A 62 13.94 12.07 24.43
CA ILE A 62 15.11 12.46 25.23
C ILE A 62 16.31 12.55 24.30
N SER A 63 16.92 13.73 24.19
CA SER A 63 18.05 14.03 23.31
C SER A 63 19.41 13.76 23.97
N ASN A 64 19.59 12.60 24.61
CA ASN A 64 20.88 12.21 25.19
C ASN A 64 21.46 11.03 24.38
N PRO A 65 22.60 11.21 23.66
CA PRO A 65 23.20 10.18 22.82
C PRO A 65 23.68 8.94 23.61
N ASN A 66 23.95 9.09 24.91
CA ASN A 66 24.40 8.01 25.77
C ASN A 66 23.24 7.13 26.28
N LEU A 67 21.99 7.60 26.11
CA LEU A 67 20.79 6.90 26.62
C LEU A 67 19.91 6.41 25.46
N VAL A 68 19.89 5.11 25.28
CA VAL A 68 19.12 4.45 24.21
C VAL A 68 17.87 3.81 24.79
N SER A 69 16.72 4.00 24.13
CA SER A 69 15.46 3.34 24.49
C SER A 69 15.59 1.81 24.45
N SER A 70 14.88 1.12 25.32
CA SER A 70 14.78 -0.35 25.34
C SER A 70 14.02 -0.94 24.14
N SER A 71 13.33 -0.11 23.37
CA SER A 71 12.57 -0.55 22.18
C SER A 71 13.50 -0.99 21.05
N PRO A 72 13.24 -2.13 20.38
CA PRO A 72 14.06 -2.58 19.24
C PRO A 72 13.84 -1.69 18.02
N VAL A 73 14.94 -1.18 17.46
CA VAL A 73 14.96 -0.36 16.23
C VAL A 73 15.84 -1.04 15.19
N ASN A 74 15.31 -1.24 13.99
CA ASN A 74 16.04 -1.70 12.83
C ASN A 74 16.38 -0.50 11.94
N THR A 75 17.66 -0.27 11.67
CA THR A 75 18.12 0.85 10.85
C THR A 75 18.50 0.38 9.46
N VAL A 76 17.94 1.03 8.44
CA VAL A 76 18.38 0.94 7.04
C VAL A 76 19.32 2.10 6.79
N SER A 77 20.62 1.82 6.70
CA SER A 77 21.66 2.85 6.54
C SER A 77 21.71 3.42 5.11
N GLU A 78 22.39 4.58 4.92
CA GLU A 78 22.64 5.16 3.61
C GLU A 78 23.38 4.19 2.68
N ASN A 79 24.35 3.44 3.20
CA ASN A 79 25.06 2.41 2.44
C ASN A 79 24.10 1.31 1.93
N GLU A 80 23.17 0.83 2.76
CA GLU A 80 22.15 -0.13 2.34
C GLU A 80 21.24 0.46 1.25
N LEU A 81 20.82 1.73 1.38
CA LEU A 81 20.05 2.44 0.36
C LEU A 81 20.81 2.51 -0.97
N THR A 82 22.08 2.86 -0.93
CA THR A 82 22.97 2.98 -2.10
C THR A 82 23.21 1.63 -2.76
N LEU A 83 23.55 0.58 -1.98
CA LEU A 83 23.81 -0.76 -2.52
C LEU A 83 22.57 -1.44 -3.09
N ARG A 84 21.38 -1.17 -2.55
CA ARG A 84 20.13 -1.63 -3.17
C ARG A 84 19.87 -0.91 -4.48
N ASN A 85 20.40 0.29 -4.63
CA ASN A 85 20.18 1.18 -5.77
C ASN A 85 18.69 1.20 -6.19
N THR A 86 17.82 1.24 -5.18
CA THR A 86 16.37 1.19 -5.34
C THR A 86 15.83 2.60 -5.22
N ASN A 87 15.17 3.05 -6.25
CA ASN A 87 14.69 4.42 -6.37
C ASN A 87 13.36 4.67 -5.63
N ASN A 88 12.83 3.65 -4.94
CA ASN A 88 11.58 3.73 -4.20
C ASN A 88 11.76 3.23 -2.76
N VAL A 89 11.60 4.14 -1.79
CA VAL A 89 11.72 3.83 -0.37
C VAL A 89 10.70 2.77 0.10
N GLU A 90 9.48 2.80 -0.44
CA GLU A 90 8.45 1.80 -0.12
C GLU A 90 8.95 0.39 -0.38
N GLN A 91 9.63 0.17 -1.51
CA GLN A 91 10.15 -1.14 -1.87
C GLN A 91 11.18 -1.65 -0.85
N ILE A 92 12.05 -0.76 -0.36
CA ILE A 92 13.06 -1.13 0.64
C ILE A 92 12.39 -1.56 1.94
N ILE A 93 11.40 -0.81 2.41
CA ILE A 93 10.71 -1.10 3.67
C ILE A 93 9.85 -2.37 3.51
N ARG A 94 9.17 -2.56 2.38
CA ARG A 94 8.36 -3.75 2.10
C ARG A 94 9.18 -5.04 2.13
N GLU A 95 10.45 -4.98 1.77
CA GLU A 95 11.36 -6.12 1.77
C GLU A 95 12.00 -6.39 3.13
N LEU A 96 11.76 -5.59 4.15
CA LEU A 96 12.19 -5.90 5.52
C LEU A 96 11.42 -7.10 6.06
N PRO A 97 12.08 -8.01 6.79
CA PRO A 97 11.46 -9.26 7.25
C PRO A 97 10.20 -9.09 8.11
N GLY A 98 10.10 -8.01 8.88
CA GLY A 98 8.93 -7.69 9.70
C GLY A 98 7.81 -6.93 8.99
N ALA A 99 7.97 -6.65 7.70
CA ALA A 99 6.97 -5.98 6.88
C ALA A 99 6.25 -6.98 5.95
N VAL A 100 5.01 -6.66 5.60
CA VAL A 100 4.28 -7.32 4.50
C VAL A 100 3.93 -6.29 3.44
N PRO A 101 3.68 -6.70 2.19
CA PRO A 101 3.29 -5.77 1.15
C PRO A 101 2.06 -4.94 1.52
N GLY A 102 2.21 -3.62 1.45
CA GLY A 102 1.13 -2.64 1.46
C GLY A 102 0.72 -2.25 0.04
N ILE A 103 0.04 -1.12 -0.08
CA ILE A 103 -0.24 -0.48 -1.37
C ILE A 103 1.08 0.09 -1.91
N GLY A 104 1.36 -0.12 -3.20
CA GLY A 104 2.56 0.37 -3.86
C GLY A 104 2.46 0.29 -5.39
N SER A 105 3.59 0.45 -6.08
CA SER A 105 3.67 0.48 -7.55
C SER A 105 3.24 -0.81 -8.26
N ALA A 106 3.26 -1.95 -7.56
CA ALA A 106 2.84 -3.24 -8.09
C ALA A 106 1.33 -3.52 -7.96
N VAL A 107 0.56 -2.62 -7.34
CA VAL A 107 -0.89 -2.79 -7.18
C VAL A 107 -1.63 -2.15 -8.35
N ASN A 108 -2.35 -2.99 -9.12
CA ASN A 108 -2.97 -2.63 -10.39
C ASN A 108 -4.30 -1.88 -10.26
N ASN A 109 -5.07 -2.07 -9.20
CA ASN A 109 -6.46 -1.60 -9.14
C ASN A 109 -6.85 -1.07 -7.75
N GLY A 110 -7.59 0.05 -7.77
CA GLY A 110 -8.30 0.53 -6.57
C GLY A 110 -7.44 1.23 -5.51
N THR A 111 -6.29 1.80 -5.84
CA THR A 111 -5.27 2.20 -4.85
C THR A 111 -4.99 3.68 -4.70
N GLY A 112 -5.56 4.54 -5.52
CA GLY A 112 -5.32 5.99 -5.45
C GLY A 112 -3.89 6.44 -5.75
N GLY A 113 -2.99 5.54 -6.17
CA GLY A 113 -1.61 5.88 -6.53
C GLY A 113 -0.66 6.09 -5.34
N PHE A 114 -1.04 5.71 -4.13
CA PHE A 114 -0.21 5.85 -2.92
C PHE A 114 0.77 4.69 -2.73
N ALA A 115 1.84 4.95 -1.98
CA ALA A 115 2.73 3.94 -1.43
C ALA A 115 2.67 3.95 0.10
N THR A 116 2.40 2.81 0.71
CA THR A 116 2.19 2.67 2.15
C THR A 116 3.02 1.53 2.74
N ILE A 117 3.30 1.61 4.05
CA ILE A 117 3.92 0.51 4.80
C ILE A 117 2.86 -0.30 5.56
N ASN A 118 3.16 -1.58 5.78
CA ASN A 118 2.36 -2.46 6.62
C ASN A 118 3.30 -3.35 7.46
N LEU A 119 3.62 -2.88 8.66
CA LEU A 119 4.45 -3.63 9.61
C LEU A 119 3.59 -4.65 10.35
N ARG A 120 4.09 -5.87 10.46
CA ARG A 120 3.45 -6.96 11.22
C ARG A 120 2.06 -7.36 10.71
N ASN A 121 1.68 -6.97 9.49
CA ASN A 121 0.36 -7.23 8.90
C ASN A 121 -0.84 -6.72 9.74
N LEU A 122 -0.62 -5.65 10.50
CA LEU A 122 -1.69 -5.04 11.30
C LEU A 122 -2.47 -3.94 10.56
N GLY A 123 -2.12 -3.69 9.29
CA GLY A 123 -2.73 -2.67 8.42
C GLY A 123 -1.97 -1.35 8.44
N SER A 124 -1.95 -0.65 7.30
CA SER A 124 -1.16 0.58 7.11
C SER A 124 -1.59 1.74 8.01
N GLN A 125 -2.85 1.77 8.48
CA GLN A 125 -3.34 2.81 9.40
C GLN A 125 -2.80 2.68 10.83
N ARG A 126 -2.11 1.58 11.16
CA ARG A 126 -1.51 1.32 12.48
C ARG A 126 0.00 1.50 12.48
N ASN A 127 0.53 2.06 11.39
CA ASN A 127 1.94 2.42 11.25
C ASN A 127 2.07 3.93 11.17
N LEU A 128 3.04 4.48 11.89
CA LEU A 128 3.33 5.89 11.84
C LEU A 128 4.56 6.15 10.98
N VAL A 129 4.44 7.10 10.04
CA VAL A 129 5.55 7.57 9.22
C VAL A 129 5.95 8.95 9.71
N LEU A 130 7.24 9.13 9.96
CA LEU A 130 7.84 10.36 10.46
C LEU A 130 8.98 10.82 9.55
N LEU A 131 9.22 12.13 9.54
CA LEU A 131 10.40 12.75 8.96
C LEU A 131 11.11 13.55 10.06
N ASP A 132 12.33 13.14 10.42
CA ASP A 132 13.10 13.68 11.54
C ASP A 132 12.33 13.69 12.88
N GLY A 133 11.51 12.67 13.13
CA GLY A 133 10.70 12.53 14.34
C GLY A 133 9.38 13.30 14.35
N ASP A 134 9.03 13.97 13.25
CA ASP A 134 7.79 14.74 13.11
C ASP A 134 6.82 14.11 12.14
N ARG A 135 5.52 14.29 12.38
CA ARG A 135 4.47 13.86 11.46
C ARG A 135 4.45 14.74 10.23
N ILE A 136 4.18 14.15 9.08
CA ILE A 136 3.92 14.84 7.82
C ILE A 136 2.46 14.65 7.41
N VAL A 137 1.98 15.51 6.51
CA VAL A 137 0.58 15.51 6.08
C VAL A 137 0.17 14.16 5.47
N PRO A 138 -0.98 13.58 5.89
CA PRO A 138 -1.50 12.36 5.28
C PRO A 138 -2.02 12.62 3.85
N ALA A 139 -1.93 11.62 2.99
CA ALA A 139 -2.36 11.69 1.60
C ALA A 139 -3.86 11.40 1.39
N ALA A 140 -4.52 10.76 2.36
CA ALA A 140 -5.90 10.30 2.23
C ALA A 140 -6.67 10.38 3.54
N ALA A 141 -8.01 10.28 3.46
CA ALA A 141 -8.92 10.27 4.61
C ALA A 141 -8.61 9.17 5.64
N GLY A 142 -7.94 8.09 5.22
CA GLY A 142 -7.48 7.01 6.08
C GLY A 142 -6.30 7.36 6.99
N GLY A 143 -5.75 8.58 6.91
CA GLY A 143 -4.67 9.06 7.77
C GLY A 143 -3.27 8.54 7.41
N THR A 144 -3.11 7.80 6.32
CA THR A 144 -1.83 7.24 5.88
C THR A 144 -1.01 8.26 5.09
N VAL A 145 0.29 8.26 5.32
CA VAL A 145 1.27 9.06 4.57
C VAL A 145 1.61 8.32 3.27
N ASP A 146 1.75 9.07 2.17
CA ASP A 146 2.27 8.53 0.92
C ASP A 146 3.80 8.60 0.90
N LEU A 147 4.46 7.44 0.96
CA LEU A 147 5.93 7.33 0.92
C LEU A 147 6.53 7.85 -0.40
N ASN A 148 5.72 7.95 -1.44
CA ASN A 148 6.17 8.55 -2.70
C ASN A 148 6.58 10.02 -2.57
N ASN A 149 6.10 10.71 -1.55
CA ASN A 149 6.39 12.13 -1.32
C ASN A 149 7.69 12.38 -0.56
N ILE A 150 8.34 11.32 -0.03
CA ILE A 150 9.58 11.46 0.74
C ILE A 150 10.78 11.48 -0.22
N PRO A 151 11.59 12.56 -0.25
CA PRO A 151 12.76 12.68 -1.12
C PRO A 151 13.87 11.74 -0.66
N THR A 152 14.34 10.86 -1.54
CA THR A 152 15.36 9.84 -1.22
C THR A 152 16.76 10.42 -1.09
N ALA A 153 17.09 11.47 -1.82
CA ALA A 153 18.46 12.03 -1.92
C ALA A 153 19.02 12.54 -0.59
N LEU A 154 18.16 13.04 0.30
CA LEU A 154 18.57 13.56 1.60
C LEU A 154 18.38 12.59 2.76
N ILE A 155 17.93 11.37 2.49
CA ILE A 155 17.78 10.37 3.57
C ILE A 155 19.15 9.83 3.96
N GLN A 156 19.52 10.05 5.20
CA GLN A 156 20.71 9.48 5.82
C GLN A 156 20.48 8.03 6.24
N ARG A 157 19.29 7.77 6.83
CA ARG A 157 18.87 6.45 7.27
C ARG A 157 17.37 6.39 7.47
N VAL A 158 16.84 5.19 7.51
CA VAL A 158 15.45 4.95 7.91
C VAL A 158 15.45 4.06 9.15
N ASP A 159 14.95 4.59 10.24
CA ASP A 159 14.79 3.85 11.48
C ASP A 159 13.39 3.23 11.52
N VAL A 160 13.32 1.92 11.63
CA VAL A 160 12.07 1.17 11.75
C VAL A 160 11.97 0.61 13.15
N LEU A 161 11.19 1.27 13.99
CA LEU A 161 10.83 0.80 15.32
C LEU A 161 9.64 -0.13 15.19
N THR A 162 9.75 -1.34 15.72
CA THR A 162 8.68 -2.34 15.69
C THR A 162 8.02 -2.46 17.07
N GLY A 163 6.68 -2.44 17.08
CA GLY A 163 5.87 -2.41 18.29
C GLY A 163 5.26 -1.05 18.59
N GLY A 164 4.53 -0.96 19.69
CA GLY A 164 3.84 0.27 20.08
C GLY A 164 4.80 1.41 20.39
N ALA A 165 4.46 2.63 19.95
CA ALA A 165 5.21 3.85 20.24
C ALA A 165 4.32 5.07 20.45
N SER A 166 3.03 4.85 20.75
CA SER A 166 2.07 5.95 20.91
C SER A 166 2.36 6.84 22.12
N THR A 167 3.08 6.36 23.12
CA THR A 167 3.50 7.17 24.26
C THR A 167 4.48 8.26 23.84
N THR A 168 5.41 7.93 22.94
CA THR A 168 6.43 8.86 22.45
C THR A 168 5.87 9.75 21.33
N TYR A 169 5.15 9.18 20.34
CA TYR A 169 4.78 9.87 19.10
C TYR A 169 3.27 10.15 18.94
N GLY A 170 2.44 9.81 19.95
CA GLY A 170 0.98 9.93 19.86
C GLY A 170 0.32 8.77 19.12
N ALA A 171 -0.98 8.88 18.85
CA ALA A 171 -1.78 7.82 18.24
C ALA A 171 -1.21 7.30 16.91
N ASP A 172 -1.70 6.12 16.49
CA ASP A 172 -1.42 5.44 15.23
C ASP A 172 -0.09 4.66 15.19
N ALA A 173 0.84 4.90 16.12
CA ALA A 173 2.05 4.11 16.29
C ALA A 173 1.76 2.83 17.09
N VAL A 174 1.04 1.88 16.47
CA VAL A 174 0.59 0.62 17.09
C VAL A 174 1.48 -0.55 16.69
N SER A 175 1.70 -0.76 15.40
CA SER A 175 2.55 -1.83 14.88
C SER A 175 4.00 -1.42 14.72
N GLY A 176 4.25 -0.11 14.62
CA GLY A 176 5.58 0.45 14.53
C GLY A 176 5.61 1.86 13.97
N VAL A 177 6.84 2.36 13.85
CA VAL A 177 7.18 3.69 13.32
C VAL A 177 8.26 3.53 12.27
N ALA A 178 8.08 4.14 11.10
CA ALA A 178 9.16 4.36 10.15
C ALA A 178 9.56 5.84 10.18
N ASN A 179 10.75 6.11 10.71
CA ASN A 179 11.28 7.46 10.87
C ASN A 179 12.39 7.68 9.85
N PHE A 180 12.16 8.59 8.93
CA PHE A 180 13.12 8.99 7.90
C PHE A 180 13.99 10.11 8.47
N ILE A 181 15.27 9.84 8.60
CA ILE A 181 16.26 10.80 9.13
C ILE A 181 16.99 11.42 7.97
N THR A 182 16.99 12.75 7.89
CA THR A 182 17.67 13.51 6.85
C THR A 182 19.11 13.81 7.19
N LYS A 183 19.95 14.01 6.18
CA LYS A 183 21.32 14.50 6.34
C LYS A 183 21.28 15.91 6.91
N LYS A 184 21.93 16.10 8.05
CA LYS A 184 22.09 17.42 8.68
C LYS A 184 23.47 17.99 8.37
N ASN A 185 23.59 19.32 8.34
CA ASN A 185 24.84 20.04 8.15
C ASN A 185 25.60 19.63 6.86
N PHE A 186 24.84 19.28 5.80
CA PHE A 186 25.42 18.97 4.51
C PHE A 186 26.05 20.24 3.91
N ALA A 187 27.32 20.15 3.47
CA ALA A 187 28.03 21.20 2.79
C ALA A 187 28.68 20.63 1.52
N GLY A 188 28.62 21.40 0.42
CA GLY A 188 29.07 20.98 -0.89
C GLY A 188 27.94 20.78 -1.89
N MET A 189 28.25 20.13 -3.00
CA MET A 189 27.28 19.77 -4.05
C MET A 189 27.34 18.26 -4.31
N GLU A 190 26.18 17.61 -4.34
CA GLU A 190 26.05 16.20 -4.72
C GLU A 190 25.03 16.08 -5.85
N ALA A 191 25.43 15.51 -6.98
CA ALA A 191 24.55 15.20 -8.09
C ALA A 191 24.56 13.69 -8.33
N GLN A 192 23.38 13.07 -8.42
CA GLN A 192 23.24 11.65 -8.66
C GLN A 192 22.25 11.40 -9.79
N ALA A 193 22.57 10.45 -10.67
CA ALA A 193 21.62 9.94 -11.65
C ALA A 193 21.66 8.41 -11.67
N SER A 194 20.48 7.77 -11.81
CA SER A 194 20.40 6.34 -11.93
C SER A 194 19.39 5.89 -12.98
N GLN A 195 19.67 4.76 -13.61
CA GLN A 195 18.80 4.11 -14.58
C GLN A 195 18.62 2.64 -14.19
N GLN A 196 17.36 2.18 -14.24
CA GLN A 196 17.02 0.77 -14.09
C GLN A 196 16.32 0.29 -15.36
N ILE A 197 16.55 -0.97 -15.74
CA ILE A 197 15.94 -1.61 -16.91
C ILE A 197 15.93 -3.13 -16.69
N THR A 198 14.85 -3.81 -17.11
CA THR A 198 14.80 -5.25 -17.07
C THR A 198 15.66 -5.87 -18.19
N GLU A 199 16.00 -7.15 -18.06
CA GLU A 199 16.68 -7.92 -19.12
C GLU A 199 15.93 -7.89 -20.48
N ARG A 200 14.59 -7.67 -20.43
CA ARG A 200 13.74 -7.59 -21.63
C ARG A 200 13.70 -6.21 -22.26
N GLY A 201 14.38 -5.21 -21.66
CA GLY A 201 14.40 -3.84 -22.15
C GLY A 201 13.16 -3.03 -21.85
N ASP A 202 12.32 -3.49 -20.91
CA ASP A 202 11.11 -2.83 -20.47
C ASP A 202 11.21 -2.34 -19.01
N SER A 203 10.13 -1.73 -18.50
CA SER A 203 10.03 -1.28 -17.10
C SER A 203 11.15 -0.31 -16.69
N ASN A 204 11.48 0.65 -17.57
CA ASN A 204 12.51 1.63 -17.28
C ASN A 204 12.14 2.47 -16.05
N TYR A 205 13.16 2.78 -15.25
CA TYR A 205 13.05 3.69 -14.12
C TYR A 205 14.28 4.62 -14.13
N PHE A 206 14.03 5.92 -14.18
CA PHE A 206 15.07 6.94 -14.17
C PHE A 206 14.94 7.84 -12.95
N THR A 207 16.08 8.18 -12.32
CA THR A 207 16.14 9.21 -11.27
C THR A 207 17.29 10.17 -11.54
N ALA A 208 17.10 11.42 -11.13
CA ALA A 208 18.16 12.43 -11.09
C ALA A 208 17.92 13.32 -9.88
N ASP A 209 18.93 13.47 -9.04
CA ASP A 209 18.89 14.28 -7.83
C ASP A 209 20.07 15.24 -7.79
N LEU A 210 19.85 16.45 -7.28
CA LEU A 210 20.84 17.47 -7.04
C LEU A 210 20.66 18.01 -5.62
N THR A 211 21.71 17.91 -4.81
CA THR A 211 21.73 18.46 -3.45
C THR A 211 22.86 19.47 -3.33
N ILE A 212 22.56 20.65 -2.81
CA ILE A 212 23.50 21.73 -2.57
C ILE A 212 23.35 22.17 -1.13
N GLY A 213 24.45 22.32 -0.41
CA GLY A 213 24.45 22.82 0.96
C GLY A 213 25.65 23.70 1.24
N ALA A 214 25.50 24.56 2.21
CA ALA A 214 26.57 25.44 2.65
C ALA A 214 26.47 25.75 4.15
N ASN A 215 27.64 25.83 4.80
CA ASN A 215 27.77 26.39 6.13
C ASN A 215 28.00 27.88 6.02
N PHE A 216 27.47 28.68 6.91
CA PHE A 216 27.61 30.12 6.95
C PHE A 216 27.68 30.65 8.40
N GLY A 217 28.04 31.94 8.56
CA GLY A 217 28.12 32.56 9.87
C GLY A 217 29.19 31.93 10.76
N ASP A 218 30.37 31.61 10.22
CA ASP A 218 31.48 30.97 10.94
C ASP A 218 31.12 29.59 11.50
N GLY A 219 30.31 28.81 10.75
CA GLY A 219 29.86 27.47 11.12
C GLY A 219 28.62 27.43 11.98
N ARG A 220 28.06 28.57 12.36
CA ARG A 220 26.82 28.67 13.18
C ARG A 220 25.54 28.37 12.40
N GLY A 221 25.58 28.35 11.08
CA GLY A 221 24.41 28.07 10.26
C GLY A 221 24.73 27.08 9.15
N ASN A 222 23.70 26.33 8.74
CA ASN A 222 23.73 25.47 7.58
C ASN A 222 22.41 25.64 6.79
N ALA A 223 22.50 25.59 5.48
CA ALA A 223 21.35 25.55 4.60
C ALA A 223 21.57 24.51 3.51
N VAL A 224 20.54 23.70 3.25
CA VAL A 224 20.55 22.61 2.26
C VAL A 224 19.33 22.73 1.37
N LEU A 225 19.53 22.56 0.06
CA LEU A 225 18.48 22.42 -0.95
C LEU A 225 18.72 21.13 -1.72
N SER A 226 17.69 20.32 -1.88
CA SER A 226 17.69 19.13 -2.73
C SER A 226 16.56 19.18 -3.73
N LEU A 227 16.86 18.85 -4.99
CA LEU A 227 15.93 18.77 -6.10
C LEU A 227 15.99 17.37 -6.68
N GLY A 228 14.84 16.74 -6.90
CA GLY A 228 14.76 15.38 -7.43
C GLY A 228 13.76 15.26 -8.57
N TYR A 229 14.10 14.43 -9.53
CA TYR A 229 13.23 13.98 -10.62
C TYR A 229 13.23 12.46 -10.72
N GLN A 230 12.05 11.87 -10.86
CA GLN A 230 11.88 10.43 -11.02
C GLN A 230 10.81 10.13 -12.07
N GLU A 231 11.06 9.12 -12.90
CA GLU A 231 10.12 8.65 -13.92
C GLU A 231 10.19 7.13 -14.03
N ALA A 232 9.01 6.48 -14.14
CA ALA A 232 8.90 5.06 -14.38
C ALA A 232 7.95 4.78 -15.56
N ASP A 233 8.34 3.82 -16.42
CA ASP A 233 7.51 3.31 -17.49
C ASP A 233 6.56 2.21 -16.96
N PRO A 234 5.38 1.97 -17.61
CA PRO A 234 4.52 0.87 -17.23
C PRO A 234 5.13 -0.48 -17.63
N LEU A 235 4.82 -1.51 -16.83
CA LEU A 235 4.98 -2.90 -17.25
C LEU A 235 3.61 -3.54 -17.33
N TYR A 236 3.23 -4.03 -18.51
CA TYR A 236 1.94 -4.68 -18.71
C TYR A 236 1.98 -6.17 -18.34
N GLN A 237 0.85 -6.70 -17.87
CA GLN A 237 0.71 -8.13 -17.61
C GLN A 237 0.80 -8.96 -18.89
N GLY A 238 0.45 -8.37 -20.05
CA GLY A 238 0.64 -8.95 -21.37
C GLY A 238 2.10 -9.26 -21.75
N ASP A 239 3.06 -8.59 -21.09
CA ASP A 239 4.50 -8.74 -21.40
C ASP A 239 5.17 -9.86 -20.59
N ARG A 240 4.40 -10.63 -19.83
CA ARG A 240 4.90 -11.73 -19.00
C ARG A 240 4.06 -12.99 -19.20
N ASP A 241 4.71 -14.11 -19.53
CA ASP A 241 4.07 -15.40 -19.84
C ASP A 241 3.08 -15.86 -18.76
N ILE A 242 3.40 -15.60 -17.50
CA ILE A 242 2.58 -15.98 -16.37
C ILE A 242 1.21 -15.26 -16.36
N SER A 243 1.10 -14.12 -17.02
CA SER A 243 -0.03 -13.20 -16.86
C SER A 243 -0.74 -12.80 -18.15
N ILE A 244 -0.34 -13.32 -19.33
CA ILE A 244 -1.00 -13.02 -20.60
C ILE A 244 -2.49 -13.36 -20.55
N PHE A 245 -2.87 -14.48 -19.92
CA PHE A 245 -4.26 -14.86 -19.70
C PHE A 245 -4.55 -15.04 -18.22
N GLY A 246 -5.78 -14.70 -17.81
CA GLY A 246 -6.30 -15.08 -16.51
C GLY A 246 -6.51 -16.60 -16.47
N ILE A 247 -5.90 -17.26 -15.47
CA ILE A 247 -6.03 -18.71 -15.26
C ILE A 247 -6.94 -18.91 -14.05
N GLY A 248 -8.03 -19.65 -14.23
CA GLY A 248 -8.97 -19.92 -13.15
C GLY A 248 -8.32 -20.66 -11.99
N SER A 249 -8.33 -20.07 -10.80
CA SER A 249 -7.71 -20.68 -9.61
C SER A 249 -8.37 -21.99 -9.19
N GLY A 250 -9.65 -22.23 -9.55
CA GLY A 250 -10.37 -23.46 -9.21
C GLY A 250 -10.28 -24.56 -10.25
N ASN A 251 -9.92 -24.26 -11.52
CA ASN A 251 -10.00 -25.24 -12.62
C ASN A 251 -8.74 -25.29 -13.52
N GLY A 252 -7.78 -24.38 -13.37
CA GLY A 252 -6.55 -24.33 -14.15
C GLY A 252 -6.76 -23.99 -15.63
N VAL A 253 -7.90 -23.44 -16.01
CA VAL A 253 -8.22 -23.10 -17.40
C VAL A 253 -7.89 -21.64 -17.66
N ALA A 254 -7.04 -21.40 -18.66
CA ALA A 254 -6.81 -20.04 -19.15
C ALA A 254 -7.98 -19.61 -20.05
N SER A 255 -8.63 -18.52 -19.69
CA SER A 255 -9.80 -18.00 -20.40
C SER A 255 -9.99 -16.50 -20.16
N GLY A 256 -11.01 -15.93 -20.77
CA GLY A 256 -11.47 -14.59 -20.40
C GLY A 256 -12.08 -14.58 -19.00
N SER A 257 -11.39 -13.96 -18.07
CA SER A 257 -11.80 -13.91 -16.65
C SER A 257 -12.98 -12.97 -16.37
N SER A 258 -13.29 -12.03 -17.29
CA SER A 258 -14.38 -11.08 -17.13
C SER A 258 -15.64 -11.56 -17.85
N PRO A 259 -16.80 -11.58 -17.19
CA PRO A 259 -18.08 -11.87 -17.82
C PRO A 259 -18.59 -10.72 -18.70
N THR A 260 -17.99 -9.53 -18.62
CA THR A 260 -18.28 -8.40 -19.54
C THR A 260 -17.51 -8.63 -20.83
N SER A 261 -18.21 -9.14 -21.85
CA SER A 261 -17.65 -9.75 -23.04
C SER A 261 -17.77 -8.89 -24.31
N VAL A 262 -17.17 -9.37 -25.36
CA VAL A 262 -17.40 -8.95 -26.77
C VAL A 262 -17.54 -10.22 -27.56
N PRO A 263 -18.68 -10.40 -28.31
CA PRO A 263 -19.87 -9.58 -28.40
C PRO A 263 -20.68 -9.47 -27.10
N THR A 264 -21.73 -8.63 -27.15
CA THR A 264 -22.61 -8.32 -26.01
C THR A 264 -23.21 -9.58 -25.39
N ARG A 265 -23.22 -9.63 -24.08
CA ARG A 265 -23.90 -10.60 -23.22
C ARG A 265 -25.08 -9.92 -22.53
N ILE A 266 -26.18 -10.63 -22.40
CA ILE A 266 -27.42 -10.17 -21.78
C ILE A 266 -27.93 -11.25 -20.82
N ALA A 267 -28.15 -10.88 -19.55
CA ALA A 267 -28.82 -11.75 -18.61
C ALA A 267 -30.28 -11.28 -18.47
N ILE A 268 -31.23 -12.18 -18.79
CA ILE A 268 -32.65 -11.88 -18.84
C ILE A 268 -33.50 -13.14 -18.54
N ALA A 269 -34.51 -13.00 -17.70
CA ALA A 269 -35.48 -14.04 -17.37
C ALA A 269 -34.81 -15.38 -16.96
N GLY A 270 -33.70 -15.30 -16.21
CA GLY A 270 -32.93 -16.48 -15.76
C GLY A 270 -32.01 -17.06 -16.81
N ASN A 271 -31.98 -16.53 -18.02
CA ASN A 271 -31.07 -16.94 -19.08
C ASN A 271 -29.84 -16.04 -19.09
N ASP A 272 -28.69 -16.66 -19.32
CA ASP A 272 -27.40 -16.01 -19.48
C ASP A 272 -26.93 -16.17 -20.92
N LEU A 273 -27.17 -15.15 -21.76
CA LEU A 273 -27.09 -15.22 -23.20
C LEU A 273 -26.00 -14.29 -23.73
N GLN A 274 -25.38 -14.68 -24.83
CA GLN A 274 -24.40 -13.87 -25.55
C GLN A 274 -24.76 -13.83 -27.03
N VAL A 275 -24.52 -12.69 -27.69
CA VAL A 275 -24.65 -12.59 -29.16
C VAL A 275 -23.67 -13.56 -29.80
N ASN A 276 -24.13 -14.36 -30.73
CA ASN A 276 -23.30 -15.33 -31.46
C ASN A 276 -22.25 -14.59 -32.33
N PRO A 277 -21.17 -15.27 -32.76
CA PRO A 277 -20.15 -14.64 -33.59
C PRO A 277 -20.66 -14.03 -34.91
N ALA A 278 -21.75 -14.54 -35.46
CA ALA A 278 -22.39 -14.01 -36.65
C ALA A 278 -23.22 -12.73 -36.40
N GLY A 279 -23.48 -12.36 -35.15
CA GLY A 279 -24.26 -11.20 -34.78
C GLY A 279 -25.76 -11.32 -35.01
N THR A 280 -26.29 -12.54 -35.13
CA THR A 280 -27.68 -12.78 -35.62
C THR A 280 -28.64 -13.30 -34.56
N ALA A 281 -28.12 -13.94 -33.51
CA ALA A 281 -28.93 -14.58 -32.47
C ALA A 281 -28.26 -14.52 -31.11
N LEU A 282 -29.04 -14.63 -30.03
CA LEU A 282 -28.58 -14.87 -28.68
C LEU A 282 -28.43 -16.39 -28.45
N VAL A 283 -27.27 -16.80 -27.96
CA VAL A 283 -26.92 -18.18 -27.60
C VAL A 283 -26.46 -18.21 -26.12
N PRO A 284 -26.41 -19.36 -25.45
CA PRO A 284 -25.84 -19.44 -24.10
C PRO A 284 -24.45 -18.81 -24.03
N PHE A 285 -24.13 -18.14 -22.93
CA PHE A 285 -22.84 -17.48 -22.71
C PHE A 285 -21.69 -18.46 -22.94
N TYR A 286 -20.74 -18.11 -23.81
CA TYR A 286 -19.69 -19.01 -24.28
C TYR A 286 -18.28 -18.45 -24.12
N ASN A 287 -18.11 -17.11 -24.02
CA ASN A 287 -16.76 -16.52 -23.99
C ASN A 287 -16.70 -15.24 -23.16
N GLY A 288 -15.82 -15.22 -22.18
CA GLY A 288 -15.47 -14.02 -21.41
C GLY A 288 -14.40 -13.16 -22.08
N PHE A 289 -14.09 -12.02 -21.48
CA PHE A 289 -13.06 -11.10 -21.95
C PHE A 289 -11.76 -11.28 -21.15
N ASN A 290 -10.63 -11.43 -21.86
CA ASN A 290 -9.32 -11.42 -21.22
C ASN A 290 -8.84 -9.99 -21.01
N PHE A 291 -8.83 -9.54 -19.76
CA PHE A 291 -8.40 -8.19 -19.38
C PHE A 291 -6.91 -8.09 -19.02
N ASN A 292 -6.23 -9.19 -18.81
CA ASN A 292 -4.86 -9.21 -18.33
C ASN A 292 -3.88 -8.41 -19.19
N PRO A 293 -3.90 -8.51 -20.55
CA PRO A 293 -2.95 -7.76 -21.39
C PRO A 293 -3.00 -6.24 -21.21
N TYR A 294 -4.10 -5.71 -20.70
CA TYR A 294 -4.29 -4.27 -20.49
C TYR A 294 -3.88 -3.81 -19.09
N ASN A 295 -3.82 -4.73 -18.14
CA ASN A 295 -3.46 -4.45 -16.76
C ASN A 295 -1.94 -4.33 -16.60
N ILE A 296 -1.50 -3.68 -15.54
CA ILE A 296 -0.08 -3.40 -15.30
C ILE A 296 0.45 -4.11 -14.06
N PHE A 297 1.76 -4.41 -14.06
CA PHE A 297 2.55 -4.84 -12.91
C PHE A 297 3.39 -3.72 -12.31
N GLN A 298 3.71 -2.70 -13.11
CA GLN A 298 4.37 -1.49 -12.65
C GLN A 298 3.57 -0.28 -13.07
N THR A 299 3.21 0.55 -12.09
CA THR A 299 2.51 1.80 -12.31
C THR A 299 3.46 2.84 -12.88
N PRO A 300 3.18 3.43 -14.06
CA PRO A 300 3.99 4.52 -14.59
C PRO A 300 3.75 5.79 -13.78
N PHE A 301 4.82 6.56 -13.57
CA PHE A 301 4.73 7.84 -12.87
C PHE A 301 5.80 8.83 -13.30
N LYS A 302 5.55 10.12 -12.99
CA LYS A 302 6.51 11.22 -13.02
C LYS A 302 6.44 11.98 -11.71
N ARG A 303 7.60 12.23 -11.10
CA ARG A 303 7.69 12.88 -9.80
C ARG A 303 8.76 13.95 -9.80
N TYR A 304 8.44 15.07 -9.16
CA TYR A 304 9.35 16.17 -8.85
C TYR A 304 9.34 16.38 -7.34
N ASN A 305 10.49 16.37 -6.73
CA ASN A 305 10.67 16.62 -5.31
C ASN A 305 11.57 17.83 -5.10
N MET A 306 11.24 18.64 -4.12
CA MET A 306 12.10 19.70 -3.61
C MET A 306 12.08 19.63 -2.09
N PHE A 307 13.25 19.67 -1.49
CA PHE A 307 13.41 19.69 -0.04
C PHE A 307 14.43 20.76 0.32
N ALA A 308 14.10 21.57 1.32
CA ALA A 308 15.00 22.59 1.84
C ALA A 308 14.99 22.54 3.36
N GLN A 309 16.17 22.70 3.98
CA GLN A 309 16.28 22.87 5.43
C GLN A 309 17.37 23.90 5.72
N ALA A 310 17.16 24.63 6.81
CA ALA A 310 18.15 25.56 7.31
C ALA A 310 18.09 25.63 8.84
N ASN A 311 19.23 25.82 9.45
CA ASN A 311 19.35 26.12 10.87
C ASN A 311 20.40 27.21 11.09
N TYR A 312 20.25 27.98 12.16
CA TYR A 312 21.17 29.03 12.54
C TYR A 312 21.21 29.23 14.06
N GLU A 313 22.38 29.09 14.62
CA GLU A 313 22.67 29.44 16.03
C GLU A 313 22.82 30.94 16.16
N VAL A 314 21.77 31.63 16.63
CA VAL A 314 21.77 33.07 16.85
C VAL A 314 22.78 33.45 17.93
N ASN A 315 22.82 32.62 18.98
CA ASN A 315 23.79 32.64 20.05
C ASN A 315 23.84 31.25 20.73
N ASP A 316 24.70 31.05 21.72
CA ASP A 316 24.90 29.76 22.41
C ASP A 316 23.60 29.19 23.04
N ASN A 317 22.58 30.03 23.25
CA ASN A 317 21.33 29.65 23.88
C ASN A 317 20.12 29.59 22.95
N LEU A 318 20.23 30.07 21.70
CA LEU A 318 19.12 30.15 20.75
C LEU A 318 19.54 29.69 19.36
N GLU A 319 18.93 28.63 18.91
CA GLU A 319 18.96 28.17 17.52
C GLU A 319 17.57 28.35 16.88
N VAL A 320 17.52 28.83 15.63
CA VAL A 320 16.35 28.87 14.79
C VAL A 320 16.51 27.84 13.67
N TYR A 321 15.44 27.16 13.31
CA TYR A 321 15.48 26.17 12.24
C TYR A 321 14.19 26.14 11.42
N SER A 322 14.31 25.67 10.19
CA SER A 322 13.20 25.56 9.25
C SER A 322 13.42 24.39 8.31
N ARG A 323 12.32 23.77 7.88
CA ARG A 323 12.29 22.71 6.89
C ARG A 323 11.08 22.89 5.98
N GLY A 324 11.29 22.79 4.68
CA GLY A 324 10.22 22.77 3.68
C GLY A 324 10.36 21.60 2.75
N MET A 325 9.24 20.97 2.42
CA MET A 325 9.16 19.89 1.45
C MET A 325 8.04 20.16 0.45
N PHE A 326 8.32 19.97 -0.82
CA PHE A 326 7.36 20.03 -1.92
C PHE A 326 7.50 18.80 -2.78
N SER A 327 6.39 18.20 -3.16
CA SER A 327 6.35 17.08 -4.10
C SER A 327 5.20 17.25 -5.07
N LYS A 328 5.48 17.02 -6.37
CA LYS A 328 4.44 16.84 -7.38
C LYS A 328 4.60 15.48 -8.02
N ASN A 329 3.61 14.61 -7.82
CA ASN A 329 3.62 13.24 -8.27
C ASN A 329 2.43 12.99 -9.21
N THR A 330 2.68 12.48 -10.42
CA THR A 330 1.65 12.10 -11.38
C THR A 330 1.78 10.61 -11.66
N ILE A 331 0.79 9.84 -11.23
CA ILE A 331 0.74 8.38 -11.36
C ILE A 331 -0.43 8.02 -12.28
N GLN A 332 -0.26 7.02 -13.15
CA GLN A 332 -1.33 6.50 -13.99
C GLN A 332 -1.60 5.04 -13.65
N GLN A 333 -2.81 4.74 -13.21
CA GLN A 333 -3.30 3.37 -13.15
C GLN A 333 -4.01 3.04 -14.44
N ILE A 334 -3.62 1.94 -15.07
CA ILE A 334 -4.11 1.51 -16.36
C ILE A 334 -4.76 0.14 -16.19
N ILE A 335 -6.03 0.05 -16.58
CA ILE A 335 -6.79 -1.20 -16.54
C ILE A 335 -7.54 -1.41 -17.86
N ALA A 336 -8.05 -2.61 -18.07
CA ALA A 336 -8.75 -3.00 -19.29
C ALA A 336 -9.86 -2.02 -19.71
N PRO A 337 -10.20 -1.95 -21.01
CA PRO A 337 -11.23 -1.06 -21.53
C PRO A 337 -12.52 -1.03 -20.74
N SER A 338 -13.19 0.10 -20.71
CA SER A 338 -14.51 0.27 -20.11
C SER A 338 -15.59 -0.50 -20.86
N GLY A 339 -16.81 -0.37 -20.45
CA GLY A 339 -17.98 -0.99 -21.06
C GLY A 339 -19.22 -0.84 -20.19
N ILE A 340 -20.17 -1.69 -20.41
CA ILE A 340 -21.41 -1.84 -19.63
C ILE A 340 -21.26 -3.08 -18.77
N PHE A 341 -21.51 -2.98 -17.46
CA PHE A 341 -21.17 -4.01 -16.48
C PHE A 341 -22.40 -4.48 -15.68
N GLY A 342 -23.41 -5.02 -16.40
CA GLY A 342 -24.65 -5.48 -15.77
C GLY A 342 -25.66 -4.36 -15.58
N GLU A 343 -25.62 -3.35 -16.44
CA GLU A 343 -26.56 -2.24 -16.37
C GLU A 343 -27.91 -2.59 -17.01
N GLN A 344 -28.98 -2.05 -16.44
CA GLN A 344 -30.30 -2.10 -17.03
C GLN A 344 -30.43 -1.05 -18.14
N LEU A 345 -30.81 -1.50 -19.34
CA LEU A 345 -31.01 -0.67 -20.54
C LEU A 345 -32.35 -1.02 -21.18
N THR A 346 -32.78 -0.17 -22.10
CA THR A 346 -33.92 -0.40 -22.98
C THR A 346 -33.54 -0.15 -24.43
N ILE A 347 -34.23 -0.84 -25.36
CA ILE A 347 -34.01 -0.64 -26.80
C ILE A 347 -35.35 -0.69 -27.50
N PRO A 348 -35.63 0.25 -28.46
CA PRO A 348 -36.82 0.16 -29.28
C PRO A 348 -36.72 -1.01 -30.27
N GLY A 349 -37.84 -1.66 -30.59
CA GLY A 349 -37.89 -2.81 -31.50
C GLY A 349 -37.50 -2.49 -32.92
N ASN A 350 -37.62 -1.23 -33.35
CA ASN A 350 -37.20 -0.72 -34.65
C ASN A 350 -35.80 -0.10 -34.66
N ASN A 351 -34.98 -0.36 -33.61
CA ASN A 351 -33.59 0.11 -33.60
C ASN A 351 -32.83 -0.49 -34.80
N PRO A 352 -32.10 0.31 -35.56
CA PRO A 352 -31.47 -0.12 -36.83
C PRO A 352 -30.31 -1.12 -36.60
N TYR A 353 -29.73 -1.15 -35.41
CA TYR A 353 -28.65 -2.07 -35.05
C TYR A 353 -29.12 -3.32 -34.30
N LEU A 354 -30.44 -3.46 -34.07
CA LEU A 354 -31.01 -4.63 -33.43
C LEU A 354 -31.35 -5.72 -34.46
N PRO A 355 -30.54 -6.80 -34.59
CA PRO A 355 -30.79 -7.85 -35.57
C PRO A 355 -32.15 -8.53 -35.35
N ALA A 356 -32.88 -8.86 -36.41
CA ALA A 356 -34.23 -9.39 -36.31
C ALA A 356 -34.32 -10.64 -35.42
N GLY A 357 -33.36 -11.60 -35.56
CA GLY A 357 -33.32 -12.79 -34.72
C GLY A 357 -33.13 -12.50 -33.23
N ILE A 358 -32.28 -11.51 -32.87
CA ILE A 358 -32.06 -11.06 -31.48
C ILE A 358 -33.30 -10.34 -30.98
N ARG A 359 -33.88 -9.45 -31.77
CA ARG A 359 -35.10 -8.72 -31.45
C ARG A 359 -36.22 -9.69 -31.07
N ASP A 360 -36.49 -10.69 -31.92
CA ASP A 360 -37.59 -11.64 -31.71
C ASP A 360 -37.36 -12.50 -30.43
N GLN A 361 -36.12 -12.92 -30.18
CA GLN A 361 -35.77 -13.60 -28.95
C GLN A 361 -36.00 -12.70 -27.72
N LEU A 362 -35.56 -11.43 -27.78
CA LEU A 362 -35.77 -10.48 -26.68
C LEU A 362 -37.25 -10.17 -26.46
N CYS A 363 -38.04 -10.01 -27.52
CA CYS A 363 -39.47 -9.83 -27.37
C CYS A 363 -40.13 -11.04 -26.67
N THR A 364 -39.77 -12.26 -27.06
CA THR A 364 -40.25 -13.48 -26.43
C THR A 364 -39.93 -13.52 -24.95
N LEU A 365 -38.66 -13.18 -24.58
CA LEU A 365 -38.21 -13.15 -23.20
C LEU A 365 -38.86 -12.02 -22.36
N ASN A 366 -39.37 -10.98 -23.02
CA ASN A 366 -40.09 -9.86 -22.41
C ASN A 366 -41.64 -10.07 -22.45
N ASN A 367 -42.12 -11.21 -22.93
CA ASN A 367 -43.56 -11.48 -23.14
C ASN A 367 -44.23 -10.48 -24.10
N ILE A 368 -43.51 -10.01 -25.09
CA ILE A 368 -44.01 -9.15 -26.17
C ILE A 368 -44.34 -10.03 -27.39
N ALA A 369 -45.56 -9.93 -27.93
CA ALA A 369 -45.96 -10.69 -29.10
C ALA A 369 -45.07 -10.40 -30.32
N LEU A 370 -44.68 -11.46 -31.04
CA LEU A 370 -43.89 -11.32 -32.26
C LEU A 370 -44.62 -10.60 -33.37
N GLY A 371 -43.88 -10.11 -34.37
CA GLY A 371 -44.42 -9.37 -35.52
C GLY A 371 -44.64 -7.88 -35.23
N PRO A 372 -45.74 -7.25 -35.58
CA PRO A 372 -45.90 -5.80 -35.47
C PRO A 372 -45.71 -5.26 -34.07
N ALA A 373 -46.22 -5.97 -33.03
CA ALA A 373 -46.06 -5.54 -31.62
C ALA A 373 -44.59 -5.47 -31.20
N CYS A 374 -43.82 -6.47 -31.57
CA CYS A 374 -42.36 -6.52 -31.29
C CYS A 374 -41.60 -5.45 -32.13
N ASN A 375 -41.93 -5.33 -33.42
CA ASN A 375 -41.24 -4.42 -34.34
C ASN A 375 -41.46 -2.93 -33.98
N THR A 376 -42.59 -2.59 -33.35
CA THR A 376 -42.92 -1.21 -32.99
C THR A 376 -42.84 -0.98 -31.48
N ALA A 377 -42.34 -1.95 -30.69
CA ALA A 377 -42.14 -1.80 -29.27
C ALA A 377 -41.23 -0.59 -28.98
N THR A 378 -41.69 0.34 -28.15
CA THR A 378 -40.90 1.54 -27.79
C THR A 378 -39.77 1.26 -26.83
N ALA A 379 -39.88 0.19 -26.03
CA ALA A 379 -38.89 -0.19 -25.05
C ALA A 379 -38.92 -1.70 -24.77
N ILE A 380 -38.01 -2.46 -25.35
CA ILE A 380 -37.70 -3.84 -24.95
C ILE A 380 -36.72 -3.77 -23.80
N GLN A 381 -37.02 -4.42 -22.69
CA GLN A 381 -36.17 -4.39 -21.48
C GLN A 381 -34.97 -5.28 -21.64
N LEU A 382 -33.82 -4.78 -21.24
CA LEU A 382 -32.54 -5.45 -21.14
C LEU A 382 -32.06 -5.34 -19.69
N PRO A 383 -32.44 -6.28 -18.78
CA PRO A 383 -32.24 -6.12 -17.35
C PRO A 383 -30.79 -6.06 -16.91
N GLU A 384 -29.93 -6.84 -17.54
CA GLU A 384 -28.47 -6.79 -17.32
C GLU A 384 -27.73 -6.95 -18.64
N VAL A 385 -27.05 -5.88 -19.05
CA VAL A 385 -26.23 -5.86 -20.30
C VAL A 385 -24.76 -5.83 -19.93
N TYR A 386 -23.99 -6.65 -20.60
CA TYR A 386 -22.54 -6.73 -20.45
C TYR A 386 -21.88 -6.58 -21.82
N ARG A 387 -21.18 -5.47 -22.06
CA ARG A 387 -20.47 -5.19 -23.32
C ARG A 387 -19.15 -4.47 -23.04
N ARG A 388 -18.04 -5.11 -23.37
CA ARG A 388 -16.71 -4.48 -23.29
C ARG A 388 -16.49 -3.59 -24.50
N SER A 389 -16.25 -2.30 -24.28
CA SER A 389 -16.02 -1.32 -25.37
C SER A 389 -14.51 -1.17 -25.61
N VAL A 390 -13.95 -2.18 -26.27
CA VAL A 390 -12.50 -2.23 -26.58
C VAL A 390 -12.05 -1.09 -27.47
N GLU A 391 -12.96 -0.50 -28.21
CA GLU A 391 -12.75 0.58 -29.13
C GLU A 391 -12.38 1.91 -28.45
N LEU A 392 -12.69 2.07 -27.17
CA LEU A 392 -12.30 3.23 -26.37
C LEU A 392 -10.85 3.16 -25.85
N GLY A 393 -10.18 2.01 -26.01
CA GLY A 393 -8.88 1.79 -25.37
C GLY A 393 -8.99 1.54 -23.86
N PRO A 394 -7.86 1.50 -23.13
CA PRO A 394 -7.85 1.22 -21.70
C PRO A 394 -8.48 2.35 -20.86
N ARG A 395 -9.00 1.99 -19.69
CA ARG A 395 -9.36 2.97 -18.66
C ARG A 395 -8.10 3.46 -17.98
N ILE A 396 -7.95 4.76 -17.87
CA ILE A 396 -6.79 5.40 -17.24
C ILE A 396 -7.28 6.29 -16.10
N SER A 397 -6.79 6.02 -14.90
CA SER A 397 -6.95 6.90 -13.75
C SER A 397 -5.61 7.61 -13.49
N THR A 398 -5.56 8.90 -13.80
CA THR A 398 -4.39 9.75 -13.55
C THR A 398 -4.56 10.44 -12.20
N TYR A 399 -3.66 10.21 -11.30
CA TYR A 399 -3.59 10.83 -9.98
C TYR A 399 -2.45 11.85 -9.99
N THR A 400 -2.77 13.13 -9.91
CA THR A 400 -1.79 14.19 -9.75
C THR A 400 -1.88 14.73 -8.33
N THR A 401 -0.89 14.38 -7.51
CA THR A 401 -0.77 14.84 -6.13
C THR A 401 0.25 15.96 -6.06
N THR A 402 -0.14 17.10 -5.49
CA THR A 402 0.78 18.17 -5.10
C THR A 402 0.78 18.25 -3.59
N MET A 403 1.94 18.07 -2.97
CA MET A 403 2.10 18.09 -1.53
C MET A 403 3.10 19.17 -1.12
N PHE A 404 2.76 19.87 -0.06
CA PHE A 404 3.61 20.84 0.61
C PHE A 404 3.60 20.56 2.12
N ASP A 405 4.76 20.57 2.75
CA ASP A 405 4.92 20.43 4.21
C ASP A 405 6.02 21.38 4.68
N TYR A 406 5.68 22.25 5.60
CA TYR A 406 6.59 23.25 6.13
C TYR A 406 6.61 23.23 7.66
N LYS A 407 7.79 23.26 8.24
CA LYS A 407 8.04 23.36 9.68
C LYS A 407 9.04 24.46 9.98
N ALA A 408 8.79 25.21 11.05
CA ALA A 408 9.76 26.13 11.64
C ALA A 408 9.74 26.02 13.16
N GLY A 409 10.89 26.29 13.78
CA GLY A 409 11.00 26.18 15.24
C GLY A 409 12.20 26.93 15.82
N LEU A 410 12.21 26.92 17.14
CA LEU A 410 13.23 27.53 17.98
C LEU A 410 13.70 26.48 18.98
N ARG A 411 15.00 26.40 19.19
CA ARG A 411 15.61 25.64 20.28
C ARG A 411 16.25 26.62 21.25
N LEU A 412 15.78 26.58 22.48
CA LEU A 412 16.24 27.41 23.58
C LEU A 412 16.99 26.54 24.57
N ARG A 413 18.25 26.88 24.87
CA ARG A 413 19.06 26.26 25.91
C ARG A 413 19.01 27.11 27.15
N PHE A 414 18.32 26.63 28.21
CA PHE A 414 18.26 27.37 29.49
C PHE A 414 19.46 27.12 30.37
N SER A 415 20.08 25.94 30.24
CA SER A 415 21.30 25.55 30.92
C SER A 415 21.94 24.40 30.15
N GLU A 416 23.07 23.89 30.59
CA GLU A 416 23.72 22.69 30.06
C GLU A 416 22.80 21.47 30.17
N HIS A 417 21.87 21.48 31.14
CA HIS A 417 20.99 20.37 31.47
C HIS A 417 19.61 20.44 30.80
N VAL A 418 19.13 21.64 30.41
CA VAL A 418 17.71 21.82 29.99
C VAL A 418 17.61 22.61 28.69
N LYS A 419 16.89 22.03 27.76
CA LYS A 419 16.57 22.62 26.44
C LYS A 419 15.06 22.61 26.21
N LEU A 420 14.54 23.62 25.53
CA LEU A 420 13.16 23.70 25.06
C LEU A 420 13.14 23.81 23.53
N ASP A 421 12.45 22.89 22.87
CA ASP A 421 12.16 22.94 21.43
C ASP A 421 10.70 23.34 21.24
N VAL A 422 10.44 24.43 20.52
CA VAL A 422 9.09 24.90 20.17
C VAL A 422 9.01 24.99 18.65
N SER A 423 8.01 24.32 18.08
CA SER A 423 7.82 24.31 16.63
C SER A 423 6.36 24.42 16.22
N GLY A 424 6.16 24.98 15.03
CA GLY A 424 4.92 24.95 14.28
C GLY A 424 5.14 24.29 12.92
N ALA A 425 4.15 23.52 12.47
CA ALA A 425 4.18 22.93 11.14
C ALA A 425 2.80 23.01 10.48
N TYR A 426 2.83 23.13 9.16
CA TYR A 426 1.65 23.06 8.31
C TYR A 426 1.97 22.29 7.04
N GLY A 427 1.13 21.32 6.72
CA GLY A 427 1.22 20.56 5.48
C GLY A 427 -0.13 20.42 4.82
N GLU A 428 -0.13 20.37 3.51
CA GLU A 428 -1.30 20.08 2.69
C GLU A 428 -0.95 19.16 1.53
N SER A 429 -1.92 18.36 1.10
CA SER A 429 -1.83 17.47 -0.06
C SER A 429 -3.10 17.59 -0.88
N ASP A 430 -2.94 18.05 -2.12
CA ASP A 430 -3.99 18.19 -3.12
C ASP A 430 -3.85 17.10 -4.17
N LEU A 431 -4.82 16.21 -4.22
CA LEU A 431 -4.90 15.16 -5.21
C LEU A 431 -6.02 15.48 -6.20
N ASN A 432 -5.66 15.53 -7.48
CA ASN A 432 -6.61 15.58 -8.58
C ASN A 432 -6.58 14.24 -9.32
N GLN A 433 -7.64 13.44 -9.14
CA GLN A 433 -7.85 12.21 -9.89
C GLN A 433 -8.66 12.52 -11.15
N THR A 434 -8.13 12.18 -12.32
CA THR A 434 -8.83 12.21 -13.59
C THR A 434 -9.02 10.80 -14.11
N GLN A 435 -10.26 10.40 -14.35
CA GLN A 435 -10.63 9.12 -14.94
C GLN A 435 -11.01 9.34 -16.42
N SER A 436 -10.38 8.62 -17.34
CA SER A 436 -10.61 8.70 -18.79
C SER A 436 -10.73 7.32 -19.41
N GLY A 437 -11.34 7.23 -20.60
CA GLY A 437 -11.63 5.96 -21.26
C GLY A 437 -12.82 5.23 -20.65
N TYR A 438 -13.72 5.92 -19.96
CA TYR A 438 -14.92 5.34 -19.35
C TYR A 438 -16.16 5.54 -20.21
N VAL A 439 -16.94 4.49 -20.40
CA VAL A 439 -18.26 4.55 -21.04
C VAL A 439 -19.25 5.17 -20.09
N LEU A 440 -20.02 6.16 -20.55
CA LEU A 440 -21.14 6.74 -19.81
C LEU A 440 -22.43 5.96 -20.10
N ARG A 441 -23.03 5.36 -19.07
CA ARG A 441 -24.26 4.58 -19.17
C ARG A 441 -25.41 5.40 -19.78
N SER A 442 -25.56 6.65 -19.36
CA SER A 442 -26.58 7.56 -19.87
C SER A 442 -26.45 7.78 -21.39
N ARG A 443 -25.22 7.92 -21.90
CA ARG A 443 -24.96 8.07 -23.34
C ARG A 443 -25.23 6.77 -24.11
N VAL A 444 -24.96 5.61 -23.50
CA VAL A 444 -25.34 4.33 -24.10
C VAL A 444 -26.85 4.24 -24.25
N GLN A 445 -27.61 4.54 -23.19
CA GLN A 445 -29.08 4.52 -23.28
C GLN A 445 -29.60 5.54 -24.32
N GLN A 446 -28.99 6.73 -24.37
CA GLN A 446 -29.36 7.75 -25.38
C GLN A 446 -29.10 7.26 -26.81
N ALA A 447 -27.96 6.60 -27.07
CA ALA A 447 -27.57 6.06 -28.37
C ALA A 447 -28.42 4.86 -28.81
N LEU A 448 -28.90 4.06 -27.85
CA LEU A 448 -29.84 2.96 -28.15
C LEU A 448 -31.23 3.45 -28.52
N ASN A 449 -31.65 4.62 -28.07
CA ASN A 449 -32.92 5.25 -28.44
C ASN A 449 -32.82 5.90 -29.81
N ALA A 450 -32.64 5.07 -30.87
CA ALA A 450 -32.51 5.49 -32.26
C ALA A 450 -33.37 4.59 -33.14
N THR A 451 -33.95 5.19 -34.18
CA THR A 451 -34.78 4.50 -35.18
C THR A 451 -34.15 4.54 -36.58
N ASN A 452 -32.98 5.17 -36.69
CA ASN A 452 -32.15 5.18 -37.89
C ASN A 452 -30.67 5.20 -37.49
N THR A 453 -29.76 5.01 -38.45
CA THR A 453 -28.31 4.89 -38.20
C THR A 453 -27.57 6.20 -38.03
N THR A 454 -28.22 7.35 -38.29
CA THR A 454 -27.57 8.65 -38.34
C THR A 454 -27.90 9.56 -37.17
N THR A 455 -29.09 9.45 -36.58
CA THR A 455 -29.56 10.33 -35.51
C THR A 455 -30.22 9.57 -34.37
N CYS A 456 -29.94 9.99 -33.12
CA CYS A 456 -30.69 9.53 -31.97
C CYS A 456 -32.03 10.25 -31.85
N THR A 457 -32.99 9.66 -31.14
CA THR A 457 -34.30 10.31 -30.83
C THR A 457 -34.07 11.60 -30.02
N VAL A 458 -33.06 11.62 -29.14
CA VAL A 458 -32.60 12.80 -28.40
C VAL A 458 -31.20 13.17 -28.93
N THR A 459 -31.08 14.32 -29.57
CA THR A 459 -29.85 14.73 -30.26
C THR A 459 -28.82 15.50 -29.39
N THR A 460 -29.12 15.74 -28.13
CA THR A 460 -28.21 16.43 -27.20
C THR A 460 -26.87 15.71 -27.10
N ASN A 461 -25.81 16.43 -26.72
CA ASN A 461 -24.44 15.92 -26.58
C ASN A 461 -23.82 15.37 -27.89
N ASN A 462 -24.34 15.77 -29.07
CA ASN A 462 -23.95 15.23 -30.37
C ASN A 462 -24.13 13.71 -30.45
N CYS A 463 -25.29 13.21 -30.05
CA CYS A 463 -25.57 11.79 -29.97
C CYS A 463 -25.44 11.10 -31.33
N VAL A 464 -24.70 9.99 -31.31
CA VAL A 464 -24.52 9.08 -32.45
C VAL A 464 -25.11 7.72 -32.06
N PRO A 465 -26.04 7.12 -32.87
CA PRO A 465 -26.57 5.79 -32.63
C PRO A 465 -25.48 4.73 -32.60
N VAL A 466 -25.55 3.79 -31.67
CA VAL A 466 -24.44 2.84 -31.37
C VAL A 466 -24.86 1.41 -31.63
N ASN A 467 -24.00 0.63 -32.29
CA ASN A 467 -24.15 -0.82 -32.47
C ASN A 467 -23.55 -1.57 -31.28
N LEU A 468 -24.39 -1.98 -30.33
CA LEU A 468 -23.95 -2.84 -29.22
C LEU A 468 -23.86 -4.34 -29.57
N PHE A 469 -24.51 -4.79 -30.64
CA PHE A 469 -24.65 -6.22 -30.96
C PHE A 469 -23.51 -6.72 -31.87
N GLY A 470 -22.69 -5.83 -32.39
CA GLY A 470 -21.59 -6.20 -33.27
C GLY A 470 -20.37 -6.77 -32.54
N PRO A 471 -19.42 -7.40 -33.26
CA PRO A 471 -18.15 -7.86 -32.76
C PRO A 471 -17.22 -6.71 -32.30
N ALA A 472 -16.02 -7.05 -31.83
CA ALA A 472 -14.98 -6.05 -31.55
C ALA A 472 -14.67 -5.23 -32.81
N GLY A 473 -14.53 -3.92 -32.68
CA GLY A 473 -14.34 -2.98 -33.80
C GLY A 473 -15.63 -2.52 -34.47
N SER A 474 -16.80 -2.94 -34.04
CA SER A 474 -18.10 -2.49 -34.60
C SER A 474 -18.53 -1.10 -34.11
N ILE A 475 -17.98 -0.60 -33.02
CA ILE A 475 -18.18 0.76 -32.54
C ILE A 475 -17.20 1.68 -33.28
N THR A 476 -17.71 2.61 -34.08
CA THR A 476 -16.87 3.55 -34.83
C THR A 476 -16.19 4.57 -33.91
N ALA A 477 -15.21 5.32 -34.43
CA ALA A 477 -14.52 6.35 -33.64
C ALA A 477 -15.49 7.44 -33.14
N ASP A 478 -16.48 7.86 -33.93
CA ASP A 478 -17.48 8.87 -33.55
C ASP A 478 -18.40 8.32 -32.45
N GLN A 479 -18.83 7.06 -32.56
CA GLN A 479 -19.61 6.38 -31.56
C GLN A 479 -18.81 6.23 -30.25
N ALA A 480 -17.52 5.83 -30.32
CA ALA A 480 -16.62 5.71 -29.16
C ALA A 480 -16.42 7.07 -28.49
N ASN A 481 -16.17 8.12 -29.26
CA ASN A 481 -16.03 9.50 -28.75
C ASN A 481 -17.30 9.98 -28.05
N PHE A 482 -18.48 9.67 -28.60
CA PHE A 482 -19.74 10.00 -27.96
C PHE A 482 -19.92 9.25 -26.63
N LEU A 483 -19.61 7.97 -26.59
CA LEU A 483 -19.75 7.15 -25.38
C LEU A 483 -18.73 7.53 -24.28
N ASN A 484 -17.56 8.06 -24.66
CA ASN A 484 -16.44 8.30 -23.77
C ASN A 484 -16.74 9.44 -22.79
N GLY A 485 -16.50 9.16 -21.52
CA GLY A 485 -16.57 10.11 -20.41
C GLY A 485 -15.22 10.38 -19.78
N LYS A 486 -15.06 11.61 -19.30
CA LYS A 486 -13.94 12.02 -18.43
C LYS A 486 -14.53 12.52 -17.12
N SER A 487 -14.08 11.95 -16.02
CA SER A 487 -14.54 12.31 -14.66
C SER A 487 -13.38 12.80 -13.82
N THR A 488 -13.67 13.66 -12.86
CA THR A 488 -12.67 14.28 -11.98
C THR A 488 -13.10 14.20 -10.54
N ILE A 489 -12.18 13.83 -9.67
CA ILE A 489 -12.36 13.82 -8.23
C ILE A 489 -11.21 14.61 -7.61
N GLN A 490 -11.55 15.63 -6.82
CA GLN A 490 -10.59 16.43 -6.08
C GLN A 490 -10.59 16.02 -4.63
N ILE A 491 -9.39 15.86 -4.06
CA ILE A 491 -9.19 15.51 -2.66
C ILE A 491 -8.18 16.49 -2.08
N HIS A 492 -8.53 17.11 -0.98
CA HIS A 492 -7.66 17.98 -0.21
C HIS A 492 -7.51 17.45 1.21
N THR A 493 -6.27 17.34 1.69
CA THR A 493 -5.93 17.00 3.08
C THR A 493 -5.00 18.06 3.64
N ALA A 494 -5.16 18.41 4.91
CA ALA A 494 -4.23 19.30 5.59
C ALA A 494 -3.98 18.87 7.04
N LEU A 495 -2.78 19.20 7.53
CA LEU A 495 -2.31 18.97 8.89
C LEU A 495 -1.66 20.24 9.43
N SER A 496 -2.24 20.80 10.51
CA SER A 496 -1.64 21.88 11.29
C SER A 496 -1.11 21.31 12.60
N GLN A 497 0.10 21.70 13.01
CA GLN A 497 0.76 21.22 14.23
C GLN A 497 1.40 22.35 14.99
N ALA A 498 1.35 22.27 16.33
CA ALA A 498 2.16 23.06 17.23
C ALA A 498 2.68 22.14 18.35
N LYS A 499 3.96 22.16 18.62
CA LYS A 499 4.63 21.27 19.57
C LYS A 499 5.63 22.03 20.42
N ALA A 500 5.66 21.72 21.72
CA ALA A 500 6.68 22.21 22.61
C ALA A 500 7.20 21.05 23.46
N VAL A 501 8.52 20.87 23.48
CA VAL A 501 9.20 19.78 24.21
C VAL A 501 10.31 20.36 25.05
N LEU A 502 10.19 20.24 26.36
CA LEU A 502 11.25 20.48 27.31
C LEU A 502 11.97 19.13 27.52
N ASN A 503 13.24 19.08 27.20
CA ASN A 503 14.09 17.89 27.42
C ASN A 503 15.40 18.24 28.09
N GLY A 504 16.00 17.24 28.75
CA GLY A 504 17.25 17.39 29.44
C GLY A 504 17.45 16.33 30.52
N ASP A 505 18.21 16.70 31.53
CA ASP A 505 18.46 15.88 32.72
C ASP A 505 18.27 16.71 33.99
N PHE A 506 18.11 16.01 35.12
CA PHE A 506 17.92 16.67 36.41
C PHE A 506 19.23 17.11 37.10
N GLY A 507 20.39 16.91 36.44
CA GLY A 507 21.70 17.15 37.06
C GLY A 507 22.01 16.22 38.24
N THR A 508 21.15 15.22 38.48
CA THR A 508 21.29 14.24 39.58
C THR A 508 21.51 12.86 39.01
N THR A 509 22.51 12.18 39.49
CA THR A 509 22.79 10.78 39.17
C THR A 509 22.28 9.85 40.28
N SER A 510 21.93 8.62 39.97
CA SER A 510 21.81 7.57 40.94
C SER A 510 23.16 7.37 41.70
N PRO A 511 23.17 6.96 42.98
CA PRO A 511 24.42 6.75 43.68
C PRO A 511 25.40 5.72 43.06
N PHE A 512 24.90 4.93 42.13
CA PHE A 512 25.64 3.87 41.43
C PHE A 512 25.72 4.06 39.92
N ALA A 513 25.27 5.21 39.39
CA ALA A 513 25.28 5.52 37.96
C ALA A 513 26.25 6.67 37.67
N ASN A 514 26.70 6.75 36.41
CA ASN A 514 27.61 7.80 35.93
C ASN A 514 26.84 8.90 35.16
N GLU A 515 25.68 8.57 34.57
CA GLU A 515 24.85 9.48 33.80
C GLU A 515 23.66 9.97 34.65
N PRO A 516 23.25 11.24 34.47
CA PRO A 516 22.10 11.78 35.19
C PRO A 516 20.78 11.20 34.67
N ILE A 517 19.75 11.29 35.53
CA ILE A 517 18.37 10.95 35.14
C ILE A 517 17.89 11.96 34.10
N ALA A 518 17.55 11.49 32.91
CA ALA A 518 17.09 12.30 31.79
C ALA A 518 15.55 12.29 31.68
N PHE A 519 14.99 13.38 31.20
CA PHE A 519 13.57 13.55 31.01
C PHE A 519 13.21 14.26 29.70
N ALA A 520 12.00 14.02 29.23
CA ALA A 520 11.32 14.87 28.24
C ALA A 520 9.87 15.08 28.69
N ALA A 521 9.37 16.31 28.58
CA ALA A 521 7.97 16.65 28.87
C ALA A 521 7.47 17.70 27.88
N GLY A 522 6.20 17.63 27.51
CA GLY A 522 5.73 18.58 26.52
C GLY A 522 4.24 18.52 26.23
N GLY A 523 3.84 19.35 25.29
CA GLY A 523 2.49 19.41 24.75
C GLY A 523 2.49 19.50 23.25
N GLU A 524 1.42 19.01 22.65
CA GLU A 524 1.25 19.00 21.20
C GLU A 524 -0.22 19.28 20.85
N TYR A 525 -0.42 20.08 19.83
CA TYR A 525 -1.71 20.32 19.18
C TYR A 525 -1.61 19.91 17.72
N ARG A 526 -2.61 19.16 17.24
CA ARG A 526 -2.73 18.82 15.81
C ARG A 526 -4.18 18.98 15.36
N LYS A 527 -4.35 19.45 14.12
CA LYS A 527 -5.65 19.50 13.45
C LYS A 527 -5.53 18.86 12.08
N TYR A 528 -6.40 17.89 11.82
CA TYR A 528 -6.52 17.21 10.54
C TYR A 528 -7.78 17.67 9.83
N THR A 529 -7.69 17.94 8.54
CA THR A 529 -8.83 18.25 7.67
C THR A 529 -8.77 17.42 6.40
N TYR A 530 -9.95 17.10 5.87
CA TYR A 530 -10.11 16.37 4.63
C TYR A 530 -11.36 16.85 3.91
N THR A 531 -11.26 16.97 2.57
CA THR A 531 -12.40 17.25 1.70
C THR A 531 -12.26 16.43 0.42
N ARG A 532 -13.37 15.84 -0.04
CA ARG A 532 -13.47 15.15 -1.33
C ARG A 532 -14.63 15.74 -2.13
N THR A 533 -14.35 16.19 -3.37
CA THR A 533 -15.29 16.81 -4.29
C THR A 533 -15.27 16.08 -5.63
N PRO A 534 -16.22 15.16 -5.89
CA PRO A 534 -16.39 14.53 -7.18
C PRO A 534 -17.20 15.39 -8.14
N ASP A 535 -17.06 15.14 -9.44
CA ASP A 535 -17.94 15.72 -10.47
C ASP A 535 -19.28 14.94 -10.58
N ALA A 536 -20.16 15.41 -11.47
CA ALA A 536 -21.50 14.83 -11.67
C ALA A 536 -21.47 13.36 -12.16
N TYR A 537 -20.46 12.98 -12.95
CA TYR A 537 -20.36 11.60 -13.44
C TYR A 537 -19.94 10.63 -12.33
N ALA A 538 -18.96 11.03 -11.51
CA ALA A 538 -18.53 10.22 -10.37
C ALA A 538 -19.62 10.10 -9.29
N LEU A 539 -20.49 11.12 -9.13
CA LEU A 539 -21.63 11.12 -8.22
C LEU A 539 -22.73 10.12 -8.60
N SER A 540 -22.88 9.83 -9.89
CA SER A 540 -24.00 9.04 -10.39
C SER A 540 -23.68 7.54 -10.32
N PRO A 541 -24.43 6.72 -9.53
CA PRO A 541 -24.18 5.27 -9.45
C PRO A 541 -24.29 4.60 -10.82
N GLY A 542 -23.26 3.81 -11.20
CA GLY A 542 -23.23 3.07 -12.46
C GLY A 542 -23.03 3.92 -13.71
N GLU A 543 -22.87 5.23 -13.61
CA GLU A 543 -22.67 6.11 -14.77
C GLU A 543 -21.36 5.85 -15.49
N LEU A 544 -20.27 5.71 -14.73
CA LEU A 544 -18.96 5.37 -15.28
C LEU A 544 -18.80 3.85 -15.36
N GLY A 545 -18.87 3.31 -16.57
CA GLY A 545 -18.85 1.86 -16.81
C GLY A 545 -17.61 1.17 -16.22
N GLY A 546 -17.83 0.38 -15.14
CA GLY A 546 -16.78 -0.36 -14.45
C GLY A 546 -15.90 0.46 -13.50
N ALA A 547 -16.36 1.62 -13.06
CA ALA A 547 -15.67 2.41 -12.01
C ALA A 547 -15.99 1.93 -10.58
N GLY A 548 -16.98 1.04 -10.41
CA GLY A 548 -17.50 0.61 -9.13
C GLY A 548 -18.70 1.43 -8.68
N GLY A 549 -18.76 1.80 -7.40
CA GLY A 549 -19.86 2.57 -6.83
C GLY A 549 -19.74 4.08 -7.09
N ALA A 550 -20.78 4.81 -6.68
CA ALA A 550 -20.73 6.28 -6.68
C ALA A 550 -19.67 6.81 -5.72
N VAL A 551 -19.01 7.87 -6.12
CA VAL A 551 -18.09 8.64 -5.27
C VAL A 551 -18.85 9.84 -4.73
N LEU A 552 -19.25 9.76 -3.45
CA LEU A 552 -19.99 10.84 -2.83
C LEU A 552 -19.05 11.90 -2.23
N PRO A 553 -19.41 13.19 -2.25
CA PRO A 553 -18.62 14.22 -1.58
C PRO A 553 -18.69 14.01 -0.07
N PHE A 554 -17.61 14.29 0.62
CA PHE A 554 -17.62 14.43 2.08
C PHE A 554 -16.44 15.26 2.57
N ALA A 555 -16.62 15.86 3.73
CA ALA A 555 -15.59 16.57 4.44
C ALA A 555 -15.60 16.15 5.90
N GLY A 556 -14.44 16.21 6.54
CA GLY A 556 -14.31 15.91 7.95
C GLY A 556 -13.06 16.54 8.53
N SER A 557 -13.11 16.83 9.82
CA SER A 557 -11.96 17.30 10.57
C SER A 557 -12.04 16.86 12.03
N TYR A 558 -10.88 16.73 12.65
CA TYR A 558 -10.74 16.60 14.10
C TYR A 558 -9.46 17.28 14.57
N ASP A 559 -9.47 17.74 15.80
CA ASP A 559 -8.29 18.23 16.49
C ASP A 559 -7.94 17.35 17.70
N VAL A 560 -6.65 17.31 18.01
CA VAL A 560 -6.13 16.59 19.16
C VAL A 560 -5.21 17.50 19.99
N ARG A 561 -5.34 17.43 21.29
CA ARG A 561 -4.50 18.12 22.27
C ARG A 561 -3.89 17.08 23.16
N GLU A 562 -2.58 17.14 23.30
CA GLU A 562 -1.81 16.13 24.02
C GLU A 562 -0.86 16.75 25.01
N ALA A 563 -0.68 16.07 26.14
CA ALA A 563 0.40 16.32 27.11
C ALA A 563 1.13 15.01 27.38
N PHE A 564 2.44 15.07 27.46
CA PHE A 564 3.27 13.88 27.61
C PHE A 564 4.49 14.12 28.48
N GLY A 565 4.99 13.04 29.08
CA GLY A 565 6.23 13.00 29.85
C GLY A 565 6.92 11.65 29.70
N GLU A 566 8.24 11.70 29.68
CA GLU A 566 9.11 10.54 29.53
C GLU A 566 10.34 10.71 30.42
N ILE A 567 10.81 9.62 31.03
CA ILE A 567 11.99 9.58 31.88
C ILE A 567 12.84 8.37 31.50
N ILE A 568 14.16 8.53 31.47
CA ILE A 568 15.15 7.46 31.40
C ILE A 568 16.08 7.62 32.59
N ALA A 569 16.15 6.60 33.43
CA ALA A 569 16.90 6.60 34.67
C ALA A 569 17.98 5.53 34.63
N PRO A 570 19.24 5.89 34.36
CA PRO A 570 20.40 5.04 34.65
C PRO A 570 20.50 4.82 36.18
N LEU A 571 20.42 3.59 36.63
CA LEU A 571 20.41 3.27 38.05
C LEU A 571 21.77 2.76 38.54
N VAL A 572 22.45 1.95 37.71
CA VAL A 572 23.74 1.34 38.05
C VAL A 572 24.62 1.37 36.80
N ALA A 573 25.90 1.70 36.99
CA ALA A 573 26.93 1.61 35.96
C ALA A 573 28.24 1.04 36.59
N ASP A 574 28.94 0.23 35.82
CA ASP A 574 30.28 -0.31 36.12
C ASP A 574 30.45 -0.96 37.47
N LYS A 575 29.42 -1.76 37.89
CA LYS A 575 29.48 -2.59 39.10
C LYS A 575 29.59 -4.08 38.74
N PRO A 576 30.18 -4.91 39.59
CA PRO A 576 30.20 -6.36 39.35
C PRO A 576 28.80 -6.91 39.11
N PHE A 577 28.57 -7.64 38.00
CA PHE A 577 27.29 -8.17 37.51
C PHE A 577 26.23 -7.09 37.13
N PHE A 578 26.59 -5.83 37.17
CA PHE A 578 25.75 -4.69 36.77
C PHE A 578 26.62 -3.69 36.00
N HIS A 579 27.05 -4.08 34.82
CA HIS A 579 27.75 -3.16 33.93
C HIS A 579 26.84 -1.96 33.58
N SER A 580 25.55 -2.22 33.34
CA SER A 580 24.54 -1.17 33.18
C SER A 580 23.15 -1.65 33.63
N LEU A 581 22.40 -0.82 34.35
CA LEU A 581 20.97 -1.00 34.58
C LEU A 581 20.27 0.33 34.35
N THR A 582 19.38 0.38 33.34
CA THR A 582 18.62 1.57 33.00
C THR A 582 17.13 1.23 32.98
N LEU A 583 16.30 2.07 33.60
CA LEU A 583 14.85 2.00 33.52
C LEU A 583 14.29 3.16 32.73
N GLU A 584 13.18 2.93 32.05
CA GLU A 584 12.43 3.97 31.34
C GLU A 584 10.94 3.90 31.64
N ALA A 585 10.29 5.05 31.67
CA ALA A 585 8.85 5.17 31.81
C ALA A 585 8.35 6.37 31.01
N GLY A 586 7.12 6.30 30.56
CA GLY A 586 6.49 7.44 29.85
C GLY A 586 4.98 7.36 29.92
N VAL A 587 4.35 8.52 29.82
CA VAL A 587 2.89 8.67 29.77
C VAL A 587 2.51 9.76 28.76
N ARG A 588 1.41 9.57 28.05
CA ARG A 588 0.79 10.59 27.21
C ARG A 588 -0.72 10.56 27.39
N TYR A 589 -1.30 11.70 27.59
CA TYR A 589 -2.73 11.95 27.59
C TYR A 589 -3.13 12.68 26.32
N SER A 590 -4.11 12.15 25.59
CA SER A 590 -4.60 12.71 24.33
C SER A 590 -6.10 12.97 24.45
N ASN A 591 -6.55 14.17 24.07
CA ASN A 591 -7.97 14.53 23.98
C ASN A 591 -8.29 14.89 22.52
N TYR A 592 -9.27 14.20 21.95
CA TYR A 592 -9.72 14.36 20.56
C TYR A 592 -11.08 15.04 20.53
N LYS A 593 -11.24 16.00 19.63
CA LYS A 593 -12.51 16.65 19.35
C LYS A 593 -12.83 16.49 17.87
N VAL A 594 -13.86 15.71 17.57
CA VAL A 594 -14.34 15.47 16.21
C VAL A 594 -15.32 16.59 15.84
N GLN A 595 -15.10 17.21 14.69
CA GLN A 595 -15.96 18.31 14.22
C GLN A 595 -17.13 17.74 13.40
N ALA A 596 -18.14 17.25 14.11
CA ALA A 596 -19.40 16.71 13.58
C ALA A 596 -20.58 17.36 14.31
N ALA A 597 -21.82 17.03 13.91
CA ALA A 597 -23.02 17.67 14.42
C ALA A 597 -23.11 17.75 15.96
N ASN A 598 -22.60 16.74 16.68
CA ASN A 598 -22.60 16.70 18.15
C ASN A 598 -21.21 16.95 18.77
N ASN A 599 -20.21 17.32 17.97
CA ASN A 599 -18.82 17.51 18.39
C ASN A 599 -18.33 16.41 19.37
N PRO A 600 -18.42 15.13 19.02
CA PRO A 600 -18.05 14.07 19.94
C PRO A 600 -16.58 14.21 20.35
N THR A 601 -16.33 13.99 21.63
CA THR A 601 -14.98 14.01 22.19
C THR A 601 -14.65 12.68 22.79
N PHE A 602 -13.39 12.25 22.63
CA PHE A 602 -12.87 11.08 23.32
C PHE A 602 -11.46 11.35 23.80
N SER A 603 -11.04 10.65 24.84
CA SER A 603 -9.70 10.73 25.37
C SER A 603 -9.04 9.37 25.43
N ALA A 604 -7.72 9.37 25.39
CA ALA A 604 -6.92 8.18 25.54
C ALA A 604 -5.66 8.48 26.34
N THR A 605 -5.29 7.53 27.19
CA THR A 605 -4.01 7.55 27.91
C THR A 605 -3.16 6.39 27.44
N THR A 606 -1.95 6.70 27.01
CA THR A 606 -0.93 5.73 26.66
C THR A 606 0.21 5.80 27.66
N TYR A 607 0.88 4.68 27.87
CA TYR A 607 2.02 4.61 28.80
C TYR A 607 2.98 3.52 28.38
N LYS A 608 4.25 3.68 28.73
CA LYS A 608 5.31 2.70 28.55
C LYS A 608 6.11 2.50 29.83
N PHE A 609 6.58 1.28 30.01
CA PHE A 609 7.56 0.92 31.04
C PHE A 609 8.55 -0.04 30.41
N GLY A 610 9.82 0.24 30.58
CA GLY A 610 10.86 -0.59 30.01
C GLY A 610 12.17 -0.45 30.75
N GLY A 611 13.17 -1.16 30.26
CA GLY A 611 14.51 -1.04 30.77
C GLY A 611 15.47 -1.98 30.08
N SER A 612 16.74 -1.78 30.39
CA SER A 612 17.81 -2.63 29.94
C SER A 612 18.73 -2.98 31.10
N PHE A 613 19.24 -4.20 31.09
CA PHE A 613 20.17 -4.74 32.07
C PHE A 613 21.36 -5.40 31.36
N GLU A 614 22.54 -4.92 31.66
CA GLU A 614 23.80 -5.46 31.15
C GLU A 614 24.59 -6.02 32.35
N PRO A 615 24.55 -7.34 32.60
CA PRO A 615 25.40 -7.95 33.65
C PRO A 615 26.86 -7.83 33.32
N VAL A 616 27.24 -7.88 32.04
CA VAL A 616 28.59 -7.69 31.50
C VAL A 616 28.47 -6.93 30.17
N GLN A 617 29.58 -6.34 29.72
CA GLN A 617 29.58 -5.52 28.49
C GLN A 617 29.14 -6.26 27.24
N GLU A 618 29.25 -7.57 27.22
CA GLU A 618 28.97 -8.42 26.09
C GLU A 618 27.49 -8.81 25.97
N ILE A 619 26.69 -8.68 27.04
CA ILE A 619 25.31 -9.18 27.09
C ILE A 619 24.41 -8.09 27.65
N LYS A 620 23.41 -7.70 26.85
CA LYS A 620 22.36 -6.75 27.23
C LYS A 620 21.00 -7.40 27.10
N PHE A 621 20.27 -7.47 28.18
CA PHE A 621 18.84 -7.79 28.18
C PHE A 621 18.04 -6.51 28.10
N ARG A 622 16.93 -6.54 27.36
CA ARG A 622 16.00 -5.42 27.25
C ARG A 622 14.55 -5.89 27.30
N GLY A 623 13.68 -5.08 27.85
CA GLY A 623 12.27 -5.38 27.90
C GLY A 623 11.44 -4.11 27.93
N ASN A 624 10.30 -4.15 27.26
CA ASN A 624 9.40 -3.00 27.17
C ASN A 624 7.94 -3.47 27.13
N TYR A 625 7.10 -2.79 27.90
CA TYR A 625 5.65 -2.89 27.81
C TYR A 625 5.09 -1.52 27.41
N GLN A 626 4.20 -1.49 26.43
CA GLN A 626 3.56 -0.27 26.00
C GLN A 626 2.07 -0.47 25.76
N ARG A 627 1.26 0.49 26.21
CA ARG A 627 -0.10 0.68 25.73
C ARG A 627 -0.11 1.72 24.64
N ALA A 628 -0.46 1.33 23.44
CA ALA A 628 -0.64 2.20 22.28
C ALA A 628 -2.12 2.39 21.96
N VAL A 629 -2.42 3.43 21.18
CA VAL A 629 -3.77 3.80 20.76
C VAL A 629 -3.76 4.18 19.29
N ARG A 630 -4.83 3.81 18.56
CA ARG A 630 -5.14 4.39 17.26
C ARG A 630 -6.48 5.14 17.34
N ALA A 631 -6.46 6.40 16.92
CA ALA A 631 -7.67 7.19 16.79
C ALA A 631 -8.46 6.77 15.53
N PRO A 632 -9.81 6.86 15.54
CA PRO A 632 -10.57 6.76 14.31
C PRO A 632 -10.12 7.83 13.31
N ASN A 633 -9.89 7.44 12.06
CA ASN A 633 -9.52 8.37 11.00
C ASN A 633 -10.76 9.05 10.37
N ILE A 634 -10.53 10.03 9.49
CA ILE A 634 -11.62 10.79 8.87
C ILE A 634 -12.51 9.91 7.99
N ALA A 635 -11.94 8.93 7.28
CA ALA A 635 -12.73 8.00 6.48
C ALA A 635 -13.66 7.15 7.36
N GLU A 636 -13.15 6.64 8.47
CA GLU A 636 -13.91 5.81 9.40
C GLU A 636 -15.04 6.57 10.10
N LEU A 637 -14.87 7.87 10.33
CA LEU A 637 -15.86 8.72 10.98
C LEU A 637 -16.92 9.27 10.02
N PHE A 638 -16.52 9.70 8.81
CA PHE A 638 -17.32 10.59 7.99
C PHE A 638 -17.67 10.06 6.60
N SER A 639 -17.07 8.93 6.13
CA SER A 639 -17.40 8.41 4.80
C SER A 639 -18.89 8.17 4.65
N PRO A 640 -19.53 8.67 3.58
CA PRO A 640 -20.93 8.36 3.31
C PRO A 640 -21.10 6.87 2.99
N VAL A 641 -22.31 6.35 3.25
CA VAL A 641 -22.65 4.97 2.91
C VAL A 641 -22.74 4.85 1.39
N THR A 642 -21.95 3.94 0.82
CA THR A 642 -21.90 3.68 -0.62
C THR A 642 -21.81 2.18 -0.89
N THR A 643 -22.24 1.77 -2.10
CA THR A 643 -22.03 0.40 -2.59
C THR A 643 -20.74 0.36 -3.42
N GLY A 644 -19.83 -0.50 -3.03
CA GLY A 644 -18.55 -0.77 -3.70
C GLY A 644 -18.35 -2.25 -3.97
N LEU A 645 -17.09 -2.67 -4.14
CA LEU A 645 -16.70 -4.06 -4.37
C LEU A 645 -15.77 -4.53 -3.25
N ASP A 646 -15.90 -5.81 -2.87
CA ASP A 646 -14.95 -6.49 -2.00
C ASP A 646 -14.63 -7.87 -2.59
N ASN A 647 -13.82 -8.69 -1.93
CA ASN A 647 -13.35 -9.97 -2.44
C ASN A 647 -13.99 -11.14 -1.69
N LEU A 648 -14.38 -12.16 -2.43
CA LEU A 648 -14.92 -13.40 -1.92
C LEU A 648 -14.25 -14.58 -2.61
N SER A 649 -13.72 -15.54 -1.83
CA SER A 649 -13.14 -16.75 -2.40
C SER A 649 -14.19 -17.56 -3.16
N PRO A 650 -13.81 -18.20 -4.26
CA PRO A 650 -14.71 -19.09 -5.00
C PRO A 650 -15.33 -20.18 -4.12
N GLY A 651 -16.58 -20.46 -4.33
CA GLY A 651 -17.30 -21.52 -3.61
C GLY A 651 -17.85 -21.13 -2.25
N LEU A 652 -17.59 -19.93 -1.73
CA LEU A 652 -18.07 -19.49 -0.41
C LEU A 652 -19.53 -19.00 -0.40
N ASP A 653 -20.08 -18.60 -1.54
CA ASP A 653 -21.49 -18.23 -1.61
C ASP A 653 -22.39 -19.48 -1.66
N PRO A 654 -23.23 -19.72 -0.62
CA PRO A 654 -24.10 -20.89 -0.58
C PRO A 654 -25.24 -20.88 -1.61
N CYS A 655 -25.50 -19.73 -2.24
CA CYS A 655 -26.57 -19.62 -3.25
C CYS A 655 -26.08 -19.93 -4.67
N VAL A 656 -24.79 -20.14 -4.88
CA VAL A 656 -24.20 -20.39 -6.21
C VAL A 656 -24.38 -21.84 -6.67
N GLY A 657 -24.63 -22.00 -7.97
CA GLY A 657 -24.79 -23.31 -8.64
C GLY A 657 -25.91 -24.13 -8.04
N ALA A 658 -25.74 -25.43 -7.99
CA ALA A 658 -26.76 -26.39 -7.50
C ALA A 658 -26.88 -26.40 -5.97
N LYS A 659 -26.04 -25.70 -5.20
CA LYS A 659 -26.06 -25.75 -3.73
C LYS A 659 -27.43 -25.43 -3.10
N PRO A 660 -28.23 -24.44 -3.57
CA PRO A 660 -29.53 -24.15 -3.00
C PRO A 660 -30.56 -25.28 -3.15
N LEU A 661 -30.32 -26.21 -4.07
CA LEU A 661 -31.21 -27.36 -4.29
C LEU A 661 -31.08 -28.42 -3.17
N ALA A 662 -30.02 -28.34 -2.34
CA ALA A 662 -29.83 -29.28 -1.23
C ALA A 662 -30.83 -29.11 -0.10
N SER A 663 -31.49 -27.95 0.04
CA SER A 663 -32.42 -27.64 1.12
C SER A 663 -33.45 -26.58 0.71
N ALA A 664 -34.74 -26.83 0.98
CA ALA A 664 -35.80 -25.85 0.74
C ALA A 664 -35.58 -24.54 1.52
N ASN A 665 -35.04 -24.61 2.74
CA ASN A 665 -34.70 -23.44 3.55
C ASN A 665 -33.52 -22.67 3.01
N LEU A 666 -32.55 -23.34 2.40
CA LEU A 666 -31.44 -22.68 1.72
C LEU A 666 -31.90 -21.92 0.48
N ALA A 667 -32.77 -22.57 -0.34
CA ALA A 667 -33.42 -21.89 -1.47
C ALA A 667 -34.27 -20.70 -1.02
N LEU A 668 -35.00 -20.84 0.12
CA LEU A 668 -35.77 -19.76 0.72
C LEU A 668 -34.87 -18.59 1.13
N ALA A 669 -33.73 -18.84 1.79
CA ALA A 669 -32.77 -17.80 2.17
C ALA A 669 -32.27 -17.02 0.95
N CYS A 670 -31.92 -17.71 -0.13
CA CYS A 670 -31.47 -17.05 -1.37
C CYS A 670 -32.59 -16.19 -1.98
N ARG A 671 -33.84 -16.65 -1.96
CA ARG A 671 -34.99 -15.86 -2.42
C ARG A 671 -35.29 -14.65 -1.53
N ASN A 672 -35.19 -14.80 -0.20
CA ASN A 672 -35.35 -13.69 0.74
C ASN A 672 -34.29 -12.58 0.54
N GLN A 673 -33.14 -12.93 -0.05
CA GLN A 673 -32.09 -12.00 -0.44
C GLN A 673 -32.34 -11.32 -1.80
N GLY A 674 -33.41 -11.71 -2.53
CA GLY A 674 -33.83 -11.13 -3.81
C GLY A 674 -33.57 -12.01 -5.03
N ALA A 675 -33.01 -13.21 -4.89
CA ALA A 675 -32.78 -14.09 -6.04
C ALA A 675 -34.13 -14.57 -6.63
N PRO A 676 -34.36 -14.46 -7.96
CA PRO A 676 -35.58 -14.97 -8.61
C PRO A 676 -35.68 -16.50 -8.48
N ALA A 677 -36.89 -17.00 -8.36
CA ALA A 677 -37.12 -18.43 -8.18
C ALA A 677 -36.59 -19.29 -9.34
N ASN A 678 -36.65 -18.78 -10.57
CA ASN A 678 -36.23 -19.48 -11.78
C ASN A 678 -34.71 -19.57 -11.96
N VAL A 679 -33.91 -18.82 -11.16
CA VAL A 679 -32.43 -18.90 -11.19
C VAL A 679 -31.88 -19.76 -10.07
N ILE A 680 -32.72 -20.20 -9.12
CA ILE A 680 -32.27 -21.08 -8.03
C ILE A 680 -31.73 -22.39 -8.60
N GLY A 681 -30.48 -22.73 -8.28
CA GLY A 681 -29.77 -23.88 -8.84
C GLY A 681 -28.82 -23.55 -10.00
N SER A 682 -28.81 -22.30 -10.49
CA SER A 682 -27.95 -21.85 -11.58
C SER A 682 -27.24 -20.49 -11.35
N ILE A 683 -27.38 -19.92 -10.17
CA ILE A 683 -26.72 -18.64 -9.84
C ILE A 683 -25.21 -18.78 -9.99
N ALA A 684 -24.58 -17.89 -10.75
CA ALA A 684 -23.15 -17.91 -10.96
C ALA A 684 -22.39 -17.15 -9.85
N GLU A 685 -21.09 -17.46 -9.70
CA GLU A 685 -20.17 -16.73 -8.82
C GLU A 685 -20.14 -15.22 -9.13
N PRO A 686 -19.82 -14.36 -8.14
CA PRO A 686 -19.58 -12.95 -8.40
C PRO A 686 -18.50 -12.74 -9.47
N ALA A 687 -18.70 -11.75 -10.32
CA ALA A 687 -17.74 -11.42 -11.37
C ALA A 687 -16.34 -11.17 -10.79
N SER A 688 -15.34 -11.89 -11.28
CA SER A 688 -13.93 -11.81 -10.80
C SER A 688 -13.77 -12.05 -9.28
N GLY A 689 -14.69 -12.79 -8.65
CA GLY A 689 -14.70 -12.98 -7.19
C GLY A 689 -15.04 -11.71 -6.40
N GLN A 690 -15.65 -10.71 -7.05
CA GLN A 690 -15.97 -9.42 -6.42
C GLN A 690 -17.48 -9.24 -6.24
N PRO A 691 -18.03 -9.55 -5.04
CA PRO A 691 -19.39 -9.18 -4.68
C PRO A 691 -19.50 -7.68 -4.44
N ASN A 692 -20.70 -7.14 -4.64
CA ASN A 692 -21.06 -5.82 -4.16
C ASN A 692 -21.14 -5.83 -2.62
N VAL A 693 -20.67 -4.74 -2.01
CA VAL A 693 -20.72 -4.51 -0.56
C VAL A 693 -21.20 -3.09 -0.29
N THR A 694 -22.00 -2.89 0.75
CA THR A 694 -22.51 -1.58 1.15
C THR A 694 -22.01 -1.24 2.54
N GLY A 695 -21.22 -0.15 2.64
CA GLY A 695 -20.63 0.30 3.89
C GLY A 695 -20.34 1.79 3.87
N GLY A 696 -19.93 2.32 5.00
CA GLY A 696 -19.57 3.74 5.18
C GLY A 696 -18.99 3.99 6.56
N GLY A 697 -18.72 5.26 6.86
CA GLY A 697 -18.22 5.71 8.16
C GLY A 697 -19.23 5.55 9.27
N ASN A 698 -18.73 5.57 10.50
CA ASN A 698 -19.53 5.52 11.71
C ASN A 698 -19.01 6.53 12.73
N PRO A 699 -19.72 7.64 12.99
CA PRO A 699 -19.25 8.69 13.89
C PRO A 699 -19.22 8.26 15.38
N ASN A 700 -19.75 7.09 15.72
CA ASN A 700 -19.81 6.58 17.09
C ASN A 700 -18.67 5.59 17.41
N ILE A 701 -17.73 5.35 16.51
CA ILE A 701 -16.60 4.47 16.80
C ILE A 701 -15.60 5.14 17.74
N LEU A 702 -14.97 4.32 18.56
CA LEU A 702 -14.01 4.71 19.58
C LEU A 702 -12.59 4.35 19.17
N PRO A 703 -11.57 4.93 19.84
CA PRO A 703 -10.17 4.54 19.62
C PRO A 703 -9.91 3.07 19.89
N GLU A 704 -9.07 2.46 19.05
CA GLU A 704 -8.50 1.13 19.30
C GLU A 704 -7.45 1.20 20.41
N LYS A 705 -7.29 0.11 21.16
CA LYS A 705 -6.27 -0.01 22.20
C LYS A 705 -5.39 -1.22 21.91
N ALA A 706 -4.09 -0.99 21.95
CA ALA A 706 -3.10 -2.05 21.73
C ALA A 706 -2.16 -2.20 22.93
N ASP A 707 -1.92 -3.43 23.32
CA ASP A 707 -0.91 -3.78 24.33
C ASP A 707 0.24 -4.48 23.62
N THR A 708 1.46 -3.98 23.81
CA THR A 708 2.67 -4.50 23.20
C THR A 708 3.67 -4.90 24.28
N TYR A 709 4.23 -6.08 24.14
CA TYR A 709 5.33 -6.59 24.94
C TYR A 709 6.51 -6.90 24.03
N THR A 710 7.70 -6.41 24.39
CA THR A 710 8.95 -6.81 23.74
C THR A 710 9.95 -7.24 24.80
N VAL A 711 10.65 -8.35 24.55
CA VAL A 711 11.74 -8.83 25.41
C VAL A 711 12.85 -9.32 24.51
N GLY A 712 14.06 -8.87 24.74
CA GLY A 712 15.18 -9.24 23.89
C GLY A 712 16.52 -9.34 24.61
N VAL A 713 17.48 -9.91 23.89
CA VAL A 713 18.88 -10.00 24.30
C VAL A 713 19.77 -9.53 23.15
N VAL A 714 20.76 -8.72 23.46
CA VAL A 714 21.83 -8.31 22.55
C VAL A 714 23.14 -8.90 23.05
N ILE A 715 23.87 -9.56 22.17
CA ILE A 715 25.14 -10.23 22.49
C ILE A 715 26.22 -9.66 21.58
N GLN A 716 27.29 -9.13 22.21
CA GLN A 716 28.47 -8.55 21.54
C GLN A 716 29.73 -9.15 22.10
N PRO A 717 30.16 -10.33 21.68
CA PRO A 717 31.28 -11.07 22.29
C PRO A 717 32.64 -10.48 21.86
N ARG A 718 32.92 -9.27 22.30
CA ARG A 718 34.10 -8.45 21.91
C ARG A 718 35.44 -9.17 22.11
N GLY A 719 35.55 -9.95 23.18
CA GLY A 719 36.77 -10.72 23.52
C GLY A 719 36.95 -11.99 22.69
N ILE A 720 35.86 -12.60 22.17
CA ILE A 720 35.90 -13.88 21.46
C ILE A 720 35.78 -13.70 19.95
N VAL A 721 34.80 -12.90 19.51
CA VAL A 721 34.56 -12.58 18.10
C VAL A 721 34.34 -11.07 17.98
N PRO A 722 35.41 -10.29 17.90
CA PRO A 722 35.32 -8.84 17.70
C PRO A 722 34.54 -8.51 16.42
N GLY A 723 33.69 -7.49 16.50
CA GLY A 723 32.86 -7.03 15.38
C GLY A 723 31.54 -7.80 15.21
N LEU A 724 31.24 -8.81 16.03
CA LEU A 724 29.95 -9.51 16.03
C LEU A 724 28.97 -8.83 16.99
N SER A 725 27.75 -8.59 16.50
CA SER A 725 26.59 -8.18 17.29
C SER A 725 25.39 -9.02 16.89
N VAL A 726 24.72 -9.64 17.85
CA VAL A 726 23.50 -10.45 17.64
C VAL A 726 22.40 -9.96 18.57
N ALA A 727 21.25 -9.59 18.02
CA ALA A 727 20.06 -9.22 18.78
C ALA A 727 18.92 -10.19 18.46
N VAL A 728 18.27 -10.70 19.52
CA VAL A 728 17.09 -11.54 19.43
C VAL A 728 15.99 -10.90 20.26
N ASP A 729 14.87 -10.55 19.63
CA ASP A 729 13.77 -9.85 20.29
C ASP A 729 12.45 -10.60 20.05
N TYR A 730 11.78 -11.00 21.10
CA TYR A 730 10.39 -11.47 21.08
C TYR A 730 9.45 -10.27 21.09
N PHE A 731 8.41 -10.29 20.26
CA PHE A 731 7.35 -9.31 20.25
C PHE A 731 5.98 -9.95 20.39
N ASN A 732 5.04 -9.25 21.03
CA ASN A 732 3.63 -9.63 21.11
C ASN A 732 2.79 -8.35 21.10
N ILE A 733 1.92 -8.20 20.11
CA ILE A 733 1.05 -7.04 19.90
C ILE A 733 -0.38 -7.51 19.88
N ARG A 734 -1.26 -6.94 20.72
CA ARG A 734 -2.68 -7.25 20.81
C ARG A 734 -3.50 -5.98 20.66
N VAL A 735 -4.29 -5.90 19.60
CA VAL A 735 -5.23 -4.79 19.35
C VAL A 735 -6.63 -5.23 19.71
N ASN A 736 -7.20 -4.57 20.68
CA ASN A 736 -8.58 -4.77 21.12
C ASN A 736 -9.45 -3.61 20.64
N ASN A 737 -10.75 -3.88 20.46
CA ASN A 737 -11.70 -2.92 19.92
C ASN A 737 -11.25 -2.37 18.55
N ALA A 738 -10.64 -3.21 17.74
CA ALA A 738 -10.18 -2.83 16.40
C ALA A 738 -11.37 -2.36 15.56
N ILE A 739 -11.16 -1.27 14.83
CA ILE A 739 -12.14 -0.71 13.90
C ILE A 739 -12.09 -1.55 12.64
N THR A 740 -13.13 -2.35 12.42
CA THR A 740 -13.22 -3.33 11.34
C THR A 740 -14.64 -3.41 10.77
N ALA A 741 -14.74 -3.87 9.52
CA ALA A 741 -15.98 -4.37 8.95
C ALA A 741 -15.90 -5.89 8.84
N ALA A 742 -17.04 -6.58 8.92
CA ALA A 742 -17.09 -8.01 8.68
C ALA A 742 -16.69 -8.32 7.24
N THR A 743 -15.92 -9.39 7.02
CA THR A 743 -15.57 -9.82 5.66
C THR A 743 -16.79 -10.36 4.93
N PRO A 744 -16.81 -10.39 3.58
CA PRO A 744 -17.89 -11.06 2.83
C PRO A 744 -18.16 -12.49 3.29
N ALA A 745 -17.12 -13.26 3.59
CA ALA A 745 -17.23 -14.61 4.13
C ALA A 745 -17.91 -14.65 5.52
N ASP A 746 -17.55 -13.72 6.42
CA ASP A 746 -18.16 -13.62 7.75
C ASP A 746 -19.64 -13.28 7.69
N ILE A 747 -20.05 -12.35 6.78
CA ILE A 747 -21.44 -11.96 6.58
C ILE A 747 -22.27 -13.14 6.08
N LEU A 748 -21.75 -13.88 5.11
CA LEU A 748 -22.39 -15.10 4.62
C LEU A 748 -22.50 -16.15 5.73
N THR A 749 -21.47 -16.31 6.55
CA THR A 749 -21.48 -17.21 7.71
C THR A 749 -22.52 -16.83 8.74
N GLN A 750 -22.70 -15.56 9.02
CA GLN A 750 -23.74 -15.08 9.96
C GLN A 750 -25.15 -15.43 9.48
N CYS A 751 -25.40 -15.41 8.18
CA CYS A 751 -26.67 -15.81 7.60
C CYS A 751 -26.84 -17.34 7.55
N PHE A 752 -25.88 -18.03 6.94
CA PHE A 752 -26.04 -19.44 6.54
C PHE A 752 -25.47 -20.45 7.56
N GLY A 753 -24.74 -19.95 8.57
CA GLY A 753 -24.01 -20.82 9.50
C GLY A 753 -22.80 -21.50 8.83
N THR A 754 -22.16 -22.41 9.57
CA THR A 754 -21.02 -23.22 9.09
C THR A 754 -21.46 -24.40 8.20
N ASN A 755 -22.72 -24.81 8.29
CA ASN A 755 -23.33 -25.80 7.42
C ASN A 755 -24.58 -25.21 6.74
N PRO A 756 -24.44 -24.57 5.57
CA PRO A 756 -25.56 -23.92 4.88
C PRO A 756 -26.74 -24.84 4.54
N ALA A 757 -26.50 -26.13 4.31
CA ALA A 757 -27.58 -27.11 4.02
C ALA A 757 -28.50 -27.33 5.22
N ALA A 758 -28.02 -27.11 6.44
CA ALA A 758 -28.79 -27.26 7.69
C ALA A 758 -29.52 -25.98 8.14
N ILE A 759 -29.51 -24.92 7.31
CA ILE A 759 -30.18 -23.65 7.66
C ILE A 759 -31.65 -23.87 7.97
N THR A 760 -32.13 -23.24 9.06
CA THR A 760 -33.56 -23.30 9.44
C THR A 760 -34.36 -22.19 8.73
N ALA A 761 -35.69 -22.35 8.65
CA ALA A 761 -36.56 -21.29 8.12
C ALA A 761 -36.44 -19.98 8.92
N ALA A 762 -36.28 -20.06 10.25
CA ALA A 762 -36.08 -18.89 11.12
C ALA A 762 -34.76 -18.16 10.80
N GLN A 763 -33.68 -18.89 10.59
CA GLN A 763 -32.40 -18.30 10.16
C GLN A 763 -32.53 -17.66 8.77
N ALA A 764 -33.18 -18.32 7.80
CA ALA A 764 -33.43 -17.78 6.46
C ALA A 764 -34.24 -16.46 6.48
N ALA A 765 -35.07 -16.26 7.49
CA ALA A 765 -35.87 -15.06 7.71
C ALA A 765 -35.18 -14.04 8.66
N SER A 766 -34.02 -14.36 9.23
CA SER A 766 -33.30 -13.49 10.16
C SER A 766 -32.81 -12.20 9.51
N ALA A 767 -32.56 -11.17 10.31
CA ALA A 767 -31.98 -9.92 9.85
C ALA A 767 -30.59 -10.13 9.19
N ALA A 768 -29.80 -11.09 9.67
CA ALA A 768 -28.52 -11.43 9.09
C ALA A 768 -28.64 -11.92 7.63
N CYS A 769 -29.69 -12.68 7.31
CA CYS A 769 -29.95 -13.12 5.95
C CYS A 769 -30.67 -12.08 5.10
N THR A 770 -31.72 -11.44 5.64
CA THR A 770 -32.55 -10.51 4.86
C THR A 770 -31.88 -9.12 4.64
N SER A 771 -30.78 -8.82 5.29
CA SER A 771 -29.97 -7.63 4.99
C SER A 771 -29.10 -7.77 3.74
N ILE A 772 -28.78 -8.99 3.31
CA ILE A 772 -28.08 -9.27 2.05
C ILE A 772 -29.02 -8.96 0.88
N ARG A 773 -28.52 -8.31 -0.18
CA ARG A 773 -29.28 -7.93 -1.36
C ARG A 773 -28.60 -8.42 -2.64
N ARG A 774 -29.27 -9.35 -3.32
CA ARG A 774 -28.82 -9.93 -4.58
C ARG A 774 -29.48 -9.26 -5.79
N SER A 775 -28.89 -9.45 -6.97
CA SER A 775 -29.50 -9.08 -8.23
C SER A 775 -30.87 -9.78 -8.40
N THR A 776 -31.91 -8.98 -8.65
CA THR A 776 -33.27 -9.49 -8.93
C THR A 776 -33.40 -10.08 -10.32
N ALA A 777 -32.40 -9.97 -11.19
CA ALA A 777 -32.37 -10.59 -12.50
C ALA A 777 -31.62 -11.93 -12.52
N THR A 778 -30.48 -12.01 -11.80
CA THR A 778 -29.56 -13.16 -11.88
C THR A 778 -29.32 -13.87 -10.55
N GLY A 779 -29.78 -13.32 -9.44
CA GLY A 779 -29.50 -13.84 -8.09
C GLY A 779 -28.04 -13.65 -7.61
N ARG A 780 -27.15 -13.05 -8.41
CA ARG A 780 -25.74 -12.84 -8.06
C ARG A 780 -25.58 -11.80 -6.97
N LEU A 781 -24.46 -11.88 -6.22
CA LEU A 781 -24.03 -10.84 -5.29
C LEU A 781 -23.29 -9.69 -6.01
N SER A 782 -23.07 -9.77 -7.30
CA SER A 782 -22.43 -8.73 -8.12
C SER A 782 -23.40 -8.21 -9.19
N GLY A 783 -23.25 -6.94 -9.57
CA GLY A 783 -24.07 -6.26 -10.58
C GLY A 783 -23.88 -4.75 -10.49
N SER A 784 -24.77 -3.98 -11.15
CA SER A 784 -24.77 -2.53 -11.03
C SER A 784 -24.91 -2.09 -9.57
N SER A 785 -24.05 -1.20 -9.11
CA SER A 785 -24.14 -0.62 -7.75
C SER A 785 -25.41 0.21 -7.52
N ALA A 786 -26.12 0.57 -8.60
CA ALA A 786 -27.41 1.26 -8.51
C ALA A 786 -28.56 0.32 -8.11
N THR A 787 -28.44 -0.98 -8.37
CA THR A 787 -29.54 -1.96 -8.19
C THR A 787 -29.22 -3.12 -7.26
N VAL A 788 -27.94 -3.43 -7.06
CA VAL A 788 -27.45 -4.53 -6.22
C VAL A 788 -26.60 -3.98 -5.07
N ALA A 789 -27.19 -3.89 -3.88
CA ALA A 789 -26.46 -3.41 -2.70
C ALA A 789 -25.46 -4.45 -2.15
N GLY A 790 -25.68 -5.74 -2.39
CA GLY A 790 -24.78 -6.81 -1.99
C GLY A 790 -24.77 -7.12 -0.50
N LEU A 791 -23.60 -7.19 0.10
CA LEU A 791 -23.37 -7.55 1.49
C LEU A 791 -23.21 -6.29 2.37
N PRO A 792 -23.86 -6.20 3.55
CA PRO A 792 -23.73 -5.05 4.43
C PRO A 792 -22.42 -5.11 5.23
N GLN A 793 -21.60 -4.07 5.13
CA GLN A 793 -20.29 -3.95 5.81
C GLN A 793 -20.21 -2.70 6.70
N PRO A 794 -20.99 -2.56 7.78
CA PRO A 794 -20.85 -1.45 8.71
C PRO A 794 -19.53 -1.53 9.50
N LEU A 795 -18.88 -0.39 9.73
CA LEU A 795 -17.71 -0.29 10.61
C LEU A 795 -18.11 -0.40 12.08
N THR A 796 -17.36 -1.18 12.85
CA THR A 796 -17.57 -1.41 14.29
C THR A 796 -16.26 -1.47 15.06
N ASN A 797 -16.30 -1.27 16.40
CA ASN A 797 -15.18 -1.52 17.32
C ASN A 797 -15.18 -2.96 17.88
N ARG A 798 -15.60 -3.95 17.10
CA ARG A 798 -15.72 -5.35 17.56
C ARG A 798 -14.59 -6.24 17.04
N GLY A 799 -13.67 -5.66 16.30
CA GLY A 799 -12.51 -6.36 15.77
C GLY A 799 -11.45 -6.66 16.83
N ARG A 800 -10.63 -7.65 16.53
CA ARG A 800 -9.47 -8.04 17.32
C ARG A 800 -8.33 -8.44 16.39
N LEU A 801 -7.12 -7.92 16.70
CA LEU A 801 -5.90 -8.30 15.99
C LEU A 801 -4.86 -8.74 17.01
N ARG A 802 -4.05 -9.72 16.64
CA ARG A 802 -2.92 -10.16 17.46
C ARG A 802 -1.81 -10.68 16.56
N THR A 803 -0.59 -10.29 16.86
CA THR A 803 0.60 -10.87 16.23
C THR A 803 1.71 -11.06 17.25
N ASP A 804 2.46 -12.16 17.13
CA ASP A 804 3.62 -12.46 17.96
C ASP A 804 4.68 -13.24 17.17
N GLY A 805 5.92 -13.10 17.60
CA GLY A 805 7.05 -13.73 16.93
C GLY A 805 8.40 -13.29 17.47
N ILE A 806 9.45 -13.59 16.72
CA ILE A 806 10.84 -13.29 17.08
C ILE A 806 11.53 -12.58 15.91
N ASP A 807 12.23 -11.49 16.20
CA ASP A 807 13.17 -10.84 15.32
C ASP A 807 14.60 -11.27 15.66
N LEU A 808 15.37 -11.55 14.62
CA LEU A 808 16.80 -11.87 14.72
C LEU A 808 17.58 -10.90 13.84
N ASN A 809 18.49 -10.14 14.46
CA ASN A 809 19.42 -9.27 13.76
C ASN A 809 20.84 -9.68 14.14
N ALA A 810 21.69 -9.93 13.15
CA ALA A 810 23.08 -10.27 13.37
C ALA A 810 23.96 -9.49 12.39
N ASN A 811 24.96 -8.78 12.94
CA ASN A 811 25.92 -8.03 12.14
C ASN A 811 27.32 -8.47 12.54
N TYR A 812 28.19 -8.63 11.55
CA TYR A 812 29.60 -8.92 11.75
C TYR A 812 30.42 -8.08 10.80
N ALA A 813 31.32 -7.28 11.32
CA ALA A 813 32.25 -6.46 10.53
C ALA A 813 33.68 -6.72 10.98
N ARG A 814 34.58 -6.99 10.02
CA ARG A 814 35.99 -7.22 10.29
C ARG A 814 36.86 -6.98 9.07
N ASP A 815 38.00 -6.39 9.30
CA ASP A 815 39.03 -6.22 8.28
C ASP A 815 40.03 -7.38 8.32
N PHE A 816 40.35 -7.91 7.14
CA PHE A 816 41.32 -8.96 6.89
C PHE A 816 42.42 -8.41 5.97
N GLY A 817 43.37 -7.68 6.53
CA GLY A 817 44.34 -6.89 5.74
C GLY A 817 43.64 -5.77 4.97
N ASP A 818 43.77 -5.77 3.64
CA ASP A 818 43.16 -4.77 2.74
C ASP A 818 41.70 -5.09 2.36
N VAL A 819 41.11 -6.17 2.92
CA VAL A 819 39.74 -6.57 2.60
C VAL A 819 38.86 -6.46 3.84
N GLY A 820 37.88 -5.54 3.79
CA GLY A 820 36.82 -5.43 4.79
C GLY A 820 35.68 -6.40 4.48
N LEU A 821 35.26 -7.20 5.46
CA LEU A 821 34.09 -8.06 5.39
C LEU A 821 32.98 -7.49 6.27
N ASN A 822 31.80 -7.28 5.68
CA ASN A 822 30.58 -6.95 6.43
C ASN A 822 29.48 -7.97 6.12
N LEU A 823 28.98 -8.63 7.17
CA LEU A 823 27.84 -9.53 7.11
C LEU A 823 26.68 -8.91 7.90
N SER A 824 25.53 -8.80 7.28
CA SER A 824 24.30 -8.33 7.93
C SER A 824 23.18 -9.33 7.67
N PHE A 825 22.57 -9.83 8.73
CA PHE A 825 21.41 -10.72 8.68
C PHE A 825 20.25 -10.09 9.45
N GLN A 826 19.09 -10.07 8.82
CA GLN A 826 17.82 -9.65 9.41
C GLN A 826 16.78 -10.72 9.12
N GLY A 827 16.14 -11.27 10.14
CA GLY A 827 15.12 -12.29 10.02
C GLY A 827 13.97 -12.07 10.98
N THR A 828 12.77 -12.45 10.56
CA THR A 828 11.58 -12.47 11.39
C THR A 828 10.92 -13.85 11.28
N TRP A 829 10.69 -14.47 12.41
CA TRP A 829 9.80 -15.60 12.56
C TRP A 829 8.50 -15.10 13.19
N THR A 830 7.39 -15.17 12.45
CA THR A 830 6.06 -14.83 12.94
C THR A 830 5.35 -16.10 13.35
N ALA A 831 5.04 -16.23 14.63
CA ALA A 831 4.34 -17.40 15.16
C ALA A 831 2.85 -17.36 14.82
N HIS A 832 2.23 -16.19 15.03
CA HIS A 832 0.79 -15.99 14.79
C HIS A 832 0.50 -14.60 14.25
N ASN A 833 -0.54 -14.49 13.45
CA ASN A 833 -1.18 -13.23 13.06
C ASN A 833 -2.69 -13.44 12.96
N TYR A 834 -3.37 -13.25 14.09
CA TYR A 834 -4.82 -13.42 14.20
C TYR A 834 -5.56 -12.16 13.77
N PHE A 835 -6.58 -12.37 12.97
CA PHE A 835 -7.57 -11.38 12.58
C PHE A 835 -8.98 -11.89 12.87
N ARG A 836 -9.78 -11.11 13.60
CA ARG A 836 -11.19 -11.33 13.82
C ARG A 836 -11.95 -10.03 13.58
N ALA A 837 -12.83 -10.02 12.57
CA ALA A 837 -13.51 -8.79 12.15
C ALA A 837 -14.68 -8.39 13.07
N SER A 838 -15.33 -9.36 13.74
CA SER A 838 -16.45 -9.13 14.67
C SER A 838 -16.48 -10.23 15.74
N GLU A 839 -17.31 -10.10 16.75
CA GLU A 839 -17.43 -11.10 17.82
C GLU A 839 -17.88 -12.47 17.31
N SER A 840 -18.72 -12.48 16.27
CA SER A 840 -19.23 -13.70 15.64
C SER A 840 -18.35 -14.23 14.49
N ALA A 841 -17.34 -13.47 14.08
CA ALA A 841 -16.40 -13.89 13.05
C ALA A 841 -15.38 -14.90 13.60
N TYR A 842 -14.86 -15.72 12.70
CA TYR A 842 -13.78 -16.65 13.02
C TYR A 842 -12.48 -15.90 13.34
N ASP A 843 -11.75 -16.33 14.36
CA ASP A 843 -10.41 -15.80 14.72
C ASP A 843 -9.37 -16.44 13.81
N ARG A 844 -9.05 -15.79 12.68
CA ARG A 844 -8.26 -16.34 11.59
C ARG A 844 -6.78 -16.05 11.77
N ASP A 845 -5.94 -17.09 11.84
CA ASP A 845 -4.49 -16.97 11.74
C ASP A 845 -4.05 -17.03 10.28
N CYS A 846 -3.41 -15.99 9.78
CA CYS A 846 -2.97 -15.88 8.38
C CYS A 846 -1.48 -16.20 8.17
N VAL A 847 -0.73 -16.53 9.23
CA VAL A 847 0.70 -16.90 9.08
C VAL A 847 0.83 -18.21 8.33
N GLY A 848 1.62 -18.21 7.25
CA GLY A 848 1.83 -19.37 6.41
C GLY A 848 0.67 -19.68 5.45
N TYR A 849 -0.38 -18.80 5.38
CA TYR A 849 -1.53 -19.00 4.52
C TYR A 849 -1.80 -17.80 3.60
N TYR A 850 -2.41 -18.09 2.45
CA TYR A 850 -2.95 -17.07 1.55
C TYR A 850 -4.38 -17.40 1.13
N SER A 851 -5.19 -16.37 1.00
CA SER A 851 -6.58 -16.39 0.54
C SER A 851 -7.07 -14.97 0.32
N THR A 852 -8.31 -14.79 -0.09
CA THR A 852 -8.95 -13.45 -0.14
C THR A 852 -9.07 -12.84 1.25
N SER A 853 -9.32 -13.64 2.29
CA SER A 853 -9.49 -13.17 3.67
C SER A 853 -8.17 -12.87 4.37
N CYS A 854 -7.06 -13.51 3.97
CA CYS A 854 -5.72 -13.26 4.50
C CYS A 854 -5.01 -12.09 3.82
N SER A 855 -5.56 -11.58 2.71
CA SER A 855 -5.09 -10.38 2.01
C SER A 855 -3.65 -10.50 1.49
N SER A 856 -2.67 -9.92 2.16
CA SER A 856 -1.25 -10.01 1.79
C SER A 856 -0.61 -11.31 2.28
N ILE A 857 0.40 -11.80 1.57
CA ILE A 857 1.15 -12.98 1.98
C ILE A 857 2.06 -12.64 3.16
N GLN A 858 1.93 -13.43 4.22
CA GLN A 858 2.81 -13.41 5.39
C GLN A 858 3.36 -14.81 5.64
N PRO A 859 4.60 -15.10 5.24
CA PRO A 859 5.23 -16.38 5.55
C PRO A 859 5.54 -16.46 7.05
N GLU A 860 5.66 -17.67 7.57
CA GLU A 860 6.10 -17.94 8.95
C GLU A 860 7.52 -17.43 9.19
N PHE A 861 8.41 -17.58 8.19
CA PHE A 861 9.79 -17.14 8.27
C PHE A 861 10.22 -16.37 7.03
N GLN A 862 10.78 -15.19 7.22
CA GLN A 862 11.34 -14.33 6.18
C GLN A 862 12.65 -13.71 6.67
N TRP A 863 13.66 -13.64 5.79
CA TRP A 863 14.93 -13.04 6.15
C TRP A 863 15.70 -12.49 4.95
N ASN A 864 16.59 -11.55 5.24
CA ASN A 864 17.56 -10.96 4.32
C ASN A 864 18.95 -11.14 4.90
N GLN A 865 19.90 -11.55 4.08
CA GLN A 865 21.30 -11.65 4.42
C GLN A 865 22.15 -10.91 3.39
N ARG A 866 22.93 -9.92 3.84
CA ARG A 866 23.88 -9.21 3.00
C ARG A 866 25.29 -9.58 3.37
N THR A 867 26.12 -9.88 2.35
CA THR A 867 27.55 -10.00 2.44
C THR A 867 28.18 -8.92 1.60
N SER A 868 28.99 -8.06 2.19
CA SER A 868 29.74 -7.03 1.48
C SER A 868 31.24 -7.23 1.71
N LEU A 869 31.99 -7.13 0.64
CA LEU A 869 33.46 -7.11 0.64
C LEU A 869 33.93 -5.76 0.12
N THR A 870 34.71 -5.07 0.93
CA THR A 870 35.33 -3.79 0.55
C THR A 870 36.82 -4.01 0.35
N PHE A 871 37.34 -3.53 -0.78
CA PHE A 871 38.75 -3.65 -1.13
C PHE A 871 39.21 -2.40 -1.93
N GLY A 872 40.14 -1.69 -1.39
CA GLY A 872 40.58 -0.40 -1.95
C GLY A 872 39.36 0.53 -2.21
N PRO A 873 39.18 1.04 -3.45
CA PRO A 873 38.07 1.93 -3.79
C PRO A 873 36.78 1.17 -4.13
N GLY A 874 36.76 -0.17 -4.03
CA GLY A 874 35.66 -1.01 -4.47
C GLY A 874 34.90 -1.67 -3.34
N THR A 875 33.59 -1.82 -3.49
CA THR A 875 32.72 -2.65 -2.66
C THR A 875 31.91 -3.60 -3.53
N PHE A 876 31.98 -4.89 -3.25
CA PHE A 876 31.14 -5.91 -3.86
C PHE A 876 30.18 -6.46 -2.83
N SER A 877 28.89 -6.58 -3.17
CA SER A 877 27.85 -6.99 -2.24
C SER A 877 26.89 -7.99 -2.84
N VAL A 878 26.53 -9.00 -2.05
CA VAL A 878 25.51 -9.99 -2.35
C VAL A 878 24.39 -9.86 -1.32
N LEU A 879 23.16 -9.68 -1.77
CA LEU A 879 21.97 -9.72 -0.94
C LEU A 879 21.17 -10.98 -1.24
N TRP A 880 20.97 -11.81 -0.25
CA TRP A 880 20.11 -12.99 -0.32
C TRP A 880 18.81 -12.73 0.44
N ARG A 881 17.70 -12.75 -0.31
CA ARG A 881 16.34 -12.57 0.24
C ARG A 881 15.59 -13.88 0.25
N HIS A 882 15.09 -14.29 1.40
CA HIS A 882 14.32 -15.51 1.60
C HIS A 882 12.89 -15.21 2.03
N ILE A 883 11.93 -15.81 1.32
CA ILE A 883 10.50 -15.78 1.63
C ILE A 883 10.08 -17.22 1.90
N GLY A 884 9.60 -17.53 3.10
CA GLY A 884 9.15 -18.84 3.52
C GLY A 884 7.97 -19.36 2.69
N LYS A 885 7.74 -20.67 2.75
CA LYS A 885 6.60 -21.31 2.09
C LYS A 885 5.27 -20.85 2.66
N VAL A 886 4.23 -20.82 1.82
CA VAL A 886 2.85 -20.57 2.25
C VAL A 886 1.89 -21.53 1.55
N ARG A 887 0.70 -21.75 2.13
CA ARG A 887 -0.32 -22.66 1.62
C ARG A 887 -1.65 -21.92 1.44
N TYR A 888 -2.49 -22.44 0.54
CA TYR A 888 -3.85 -21.94 0.44
C TYR A 888 -4.64 -22.29 1.70
N GLU A 889 -5.47 -21.36 2.17
CA GLU A 889 -6.18 -21.45 3.48
C GLU A 889 -7.04 -22.71 3.61
N ALA A 890 -7.54 -23.29 2.52
CA ALA A 890 -8.28 -24.58 2.54
C ALA A 890 -7.43 -25.76 3.05
N LEU A 891 -6.11 -25.66 3.06
CA LEU A 891 -5.18 -26.65 3.62
C LEU A 891 -4.86 -26.42 5.10
N ALA A 892 -5.45 -25.42 5.74
CA ALA A 892 -5.29 -25.22 7.17
C ALA A 892 -5.93 -26.36 7.96
N PRO A 893 -5.36 -26.77 9.10
CA PRO A 893 -5.94 -27.84 9.93
C PRO A 893 -7.37 -27.55 10.38
N ASP A 894 -7.73 -26.28 10.52
CA ASP A 894 -9.03 -25.78 10.91
C ASP A 894 -9.84 -25.18 9.74
N ALA A 895 -9.57 -25.58 8.50
CA ALA A 895 -10.20 -25.06 7.29
C ALA A 895 -11.74 -25.09 7.34
N THR A 896 -12.33 -26.12 7.98
CA THR A 896 -13.79 -26.21 8.14
C THR A 896 -14.33 -25.04 8.97
N ALA A 897 -13.67 -24.70 10.06
CA ALA A 897 -14.05 -23.54 10.88
C ALA A 897 -13.86 -22.22 10.15
N ARG A 898 -12.88 -22.14 9.25
CA ARG A 898 -12.62 -20.99 8.37
C ARG A 898 -13.55 -20.92 7.17
N GLN A 899 -14.32 -21.99 6.90
CA GLN A 899 -15.18 -22.18 5.73
C GLN A 899 -14.48 -22.08 4.36
N VAL A 900 -13.19 -22.27 4.34
CA VAL A 900 -12.38 -22.31 3.11
C VAL A 900 -11.94 -23.76 2.90
N THR A 901 -12.89 -24.62 2.56
CA THR A 901 -12.67 -26.07 2.46
C THR A 901 -12.44 -26.58 1.04
N THR A 902 -12.61 -25.74 0.05
CA THR A 902 -12.42 -26.11 -1.36
C THR A 902 -10.98 -25.76 -1.78
N PRO A 903 -10.13 -26.75 -1.99
CA PRO A 903 -8.78 -26.52 -2.51
C PRO A 903 -8.82 -25.85 -3.88
N LEU A 904 -7.73 -25.16 -4.21
CA LEU A 904 -7.50 -24.64 -5.56
C LEU A 904 -7.08 -25.78 -6.52
N PHE A 905 -6.94 -25.40 -7.77
CA PHE A 905 -6.55 -26.33 -8.83
C PHE A 905 -5.18 -26.98 -8.57
N SER A 906 -5.08 -28.28 -8.90
CA SER A 906 -3.82 -29.01 -9.00
C SER A 906 -3.90 -29.95 -10.20
N GLY A 907 -3.02 -29.75 -11.19
CA GLY A 907 -3.06 -30.53 -12.44
C GLY A 907 -2.39 -29.82 -13.61
N VAL A 908 -2.80 -30.19 -14.82
CA VAL A 908 -2.28 -29.61 -16.07
C VAL A 908 -3.09 -28.38 -16.45
N VAL A 909 -2.43 -27.24 -16.57
CA VAL A 909 -3.03 -25.97 -17.05
C VAL A 909 -3.40 -26.11 -18.52
N THR A 910 -4.59 -25.62 -18.89
CA THR A 910 -5.14 -25.72 -20.25
C THR A 910 -5.59 -24.36 -20.77
N GLY A 911 -5.89 -24.27 -22.08
CA GLY A 911 -6.36 -23.05 -22.74
C GLY A 911 -5.26 -22.26 -23.45
N PRO A 912 -5.58 -21.05 -23.95
CA PRO A 912 -4.69 -20.27 -24.81
C PRO A 912 -3.62 -19.50 -24.00
N THR A 913 -2.79 -20.21 -23.25
CA THR A 913 -1.70 -19.62 -22.44
C THR A 913 -0.37 -20.26 -22.79
N PRO A 914 0.77 -19.54 -22.74
CA PRO A 914 2.11 -20.14 -22.86
C PRO A 914 2.40 -21.22 -21.82
N LEU A 915 1.65 -21.23 -20.71
CA LEU A 915 1.80 -22.18 -19.62
C LEU A 915 0.99 -23.48 -19.82
N ALA A 916 0.23 -23.59 -20.91
CA ALA A 916 -0.57 -24.79 -21.22
C ALA A 916 0.31 -26.04 -21.34
N GLY A 917 -0.17 -27.17 -20.81
CA GLY A 917 0.57 -28.44 -20.74
C GLY A 917 1.50 -28.56 -19.53
N GLY A 918 1.78 -27.46 -18.81
CA GLY A 918 2.52 -27.50 -17.55
C GLY A 918 1.67 -27.99 -16.39
N THR A 919 2.26 -28.75 -15.47
CA THR A 919 1.61 -29.23 -14.23
C THR A 919 1.90 -28.27 -13.09
N TYR A 920 0.85 -27.77 -12.45
CA TYR A 920 0.95 -26.80 -11.36
C TYR A 920 0.06 -27.20 -10.18
N ASN A 921 0.48 -26.80 -8.97
CA ASN A 921 -0.30 -26.91 -7.76
C ASN A 921 -0.52 -25.51 -7.21
N PHE A 922 -1.75 -25.00 -7.31
CA PHE A 922 -2.13 -23.66 -6.84
C PHE A 922 -2.38 -23.59 -5.33
N ASN A 923 -2.27 -24.72 -4.61
CA ASN A 923 -2.51 -24.80 -3.18
C ASN A 923 -1.28 -24.51 -2.32
N GLU A 924 -0.08 -24.49 -2.92
CA GLU A 924 1.17 -24.27 -2.19
C GLU A 924 2.11 -23.38 -2.99
N ILE A 925 2.68 -22.42 -2.33
CA ILE A 925 3.82 -21.64 -2.80
C ILE A 925 5.03 -22.11 -1.99
N LYS A 926 6.02 -22.72 -2.66
CA LYS A 926 7.27 -23.14 -2.04
C LYS A 926 8.07 -21.94 -1.55
N ALA A 927 9.05 -22.16 -0.70
CA ALA A 927 9.97 -21.10 -0.30
C ALA A 927 10.72 -20.52 -1.52
N TYR A 928 10.85 -19.18 -1.53
CA TYR A 928 11.51 -18.41 -2.58
C TYR A 928 12.81 -17.81 -2.07
N ASN A 929 13.82 -17.86 -2.93
CA ASN A 929 15.11 -17.25 -2.71
C ASN A 929 15.46 -16.37 -3.89
N TYR A 930 15.82 -15.12 -3.62
CA TYR A 930 16.34 -14.18 -4.60
C TYR A 930 17.77 -13.81 -4.22
N ILE A 931 18.64 -13.74 -5.21
CA ILE A 931 20.00 -13.25 -5.06
C ILE A 931 20.13 -11.96 -5.87
N ASP A 932 20.56 -10.92 -5.21
CA ASP A 932 20.83 -9.61 -5.81
C ASP A 932 22.32 -9.31 -5.65
N LEU A 933 22.96 -8.75 -6.68
CA LEU A 933 24.34 -8.32 -6.66
C LEU A 933 24.43 -6.81 -6.74
N ALA A 934 25.39 -6.23 -6.06
CA ALA A 934 25.77 -4.82 -6.23
C ALA A 934 27.30 -4.68 -6.21
N ALA A 935 27.79 -3.77 -7.03
CA ALA A 935 29.17 -3.34 -7.03
C ALA A 935 29.23 -1.81 -7.03
N GLN A 936 30.04 -1.26 -6.15
CA GLN A 936 30.30 0.17 -6.05
C GLN A 936 31.79 0.41 -6.22
N VAL A 937 32.15 1.44 -6.97
CA VAL A 937 33.53 1.84 -7.21
C VAL A 937 33.65 3.35 -7.04
N GLU A 938 34.53 3.77 -6.14
CA GLU A 938 34.96 5.16 -5.99
C GLU A 938 36.11 5.41 -6.98
N VAL A 939 35.78 6.01 -8.14
CA VAL A 939 36.77 6.28 -9.21
C VAL A 939 37.79 7.31 -8.74
N ASN A 940 37.32 8.30 -8.00
CA ASN A 940 38.12 9.32 -7.29
C ASN A 940 37.23 9.93 -6.17
N GLU A 941 37.76 10.92 -5.45
CA GLU A 941 37.07 11.62 -4.36
C GLU A 941 35.75 12.31 -4.77
N HIS A 942 35.55 12.52 -6.09
CA HIS A 942 34.38 13.21 -6.63
C HIS A 942 33.38 12.28 -7.31
N LEU A 943 33.79 11.09 -7.76
CA LEU A 943 32.96 10.25 -8.62
C LEU A 943 32.82 8.81 -8.09
N THR A 944 31.62 8.42 -7.80
CA THR A 944 31.27 7.04 -7.42
C THR A 944 30.30 6.45 -8.43
N PHE A 945 30.59 5.24 -8.90
CA PHE A 945 29.66 4.42 -9.69
C PHE A 945 29.12 3.26 -8.87
N THR A 946 27.81 2.99 -9.01
CA THR A 946 27.17 1.82 -8.43
C THR A 946 26.43 1.07 -9.53
N MET A 947 26.64 -0.23 -9.60
CA MET A 947 25.95 -1.15 -10.52
C MET A 947 25.24 -2.22 -9.69
N GLY A 948 24.06 -2.64 -10.14
CA GLY A 948 23.29 -3.68 -9.47
C GLY A 948 22.59 -4.62 -10.43
N VAL A 949 22.42 -5.85 -9.99
CA VAL A 949 21.59 -6.84 -10.66
C VAL A 949 20.66 -7.44 -9.62
N ARG A 950 19.35 -7.19 -9.74
CA ARG A 950 18.34 -7.81 -8.89
C ARG A 950 17.80 -9.08 -9.56
N ASN A 951 17.42 -10.05 -8.72
CA ASN A 951 16.92 -11.33 -9.18
C ASN A 951 17.87 -11.97 -10.23
N LEU A 952 19.13 -12.12 -9.85
CA LEU A 952 20.23 -12.57 -10.71
C LEU A 952 19.88 -13.81 -11.55
N PHE A 953 19.10 -14.74 -11.00
CA PHE A 953 18.73 -15.98 -11.64
C PHE A 953 17.41 -15.94 -12.41
N ASP A 954 16.83 -14.76 -12.60
CA ASP A 954 15.52 -14.55 -13.25
C ASP A 954 14.44 -15.49 -12.70
N LYS A 955 14.41 -15.65 -11.36
CA LYS A 955 13.46 -16.50 -10.66
C LYS A 955 12.04 -16.03 -10.94
N LYS A 956 11.24 -16.85 -11.62
CA LYS A 956 9.86 -16.53 -11.98
C LYS A 956 8.96 -16.54 -10.75
N PRO A 957 7.92 -15.68 -10.69
CA PRO A 957 6.95 -15.69 -9.61
C PRO A 957 6.10 -16.99 -9.59
N PRO A 958 5.48 -17.35 -8.46
CA PRO A 958 4.62 -18.52 -8.37
C PRO A 958 3.31 -18.32 -9.13
N LEU A 959 2.78 -19.40 -9.73
CA LEU A 959 1.46 -19.44 -10.36
C LEU A 959 0.42 -19.97 -9.38
N VAL A 960 -0.62 -19.16 -9.07
CA VAL A 960 -1.74 -19.52 -8.16
C VAL A 960 -3.12 -19.25 -8.77
N GLY A 961 -3.15 -18.73 -9.99
CA GLY A 961 -4.38 -18.34 -10.67
C GLY A 961 -4.87 -16.93 -10.28
N SER A 962 -5.98 -16.51 -10.89
CA SER A 962 -6.45 -15.12 -10.89
C SER A 962 -7.40 -14.75 -9.75
N SER A 963 -7.78 -15.70 -8.89
CA SER A 963 -8.76 -15.53 -7.81
C SER A 963 -8.37 -16.24 -6.50
N ALA A 964 -7.07 -16.49 -6.30
CA ALA A 964 -6.54 -17.11 -5.09
C ALA A 964 -6.44 -16.13 -3.91
N GLY A 965 -6.50 -14.84 -4.16
CA GLY A 965 -6.41 -13.78 -3.16
C GLY A 965 -7.23 -12.55 -3.54
N SER A 966 -7.11 -11.48 -2.74
CA SER A 966 -7.75 -10.20 -3.05
C SER A 966 -7.15 -9.57 -4.31
N THR A 967 -7.97 -8.85 -5.08
CA THR A 967 -7.54 -8.20 -6.34
C THR A 967 -6.46 -7.13 -6.14
N ALA A 968 -6.28 -6.62 -4.93
CA ALA A 968 -5.18 -5.72 -4.60
C ALA A 968 -3.82 -6.43 -4.56
N PHE A 969 -3.77 -7.68 -4.14
CA PHE A 969 -2.52 -8.40 -3.94
C PHE A 969 -2.34 -9.61 -4.88
N ASN A 970 -3.43 -10.27 -5.32
CA ASN A 970 -3.40 -11.33 -6.32
C ASN A 970 -3.78 -10.76 -7.69
N SER A 971 -2.81 -10.58 -8.56
CA SER A 971 -2.99 -10.01 -9.89
C SER A 971 -2.07 -10.69 -10.91
N GLY A 972 -2.52 -10.89 -12.14
CA GLY A 972 -1.74 -11.59 -13.15
C GLY A 972 -1.36 -13.01 -12.75
N ASN A 973 -2.27 -13.73 -12.08
CA ASN A 973 -2.11 -15.12 -11.60
C ASN A 973 -1.08 -15.34 -10.50
N THR A 974 -0.57 -14.28 -9.87
CA THR A 974 0.47 -14.31 -8.83
C THR A 974 0.24 -13.22 -7.78
N TYR A 975 1.20 -13.01 -6.89
CA TYR A 975 1.24 -11.94 -5.89
C TYR A 975 2.39 -10.96 -6.20
N PRO A 976 2.20 -9.96 -7.09
CA PRO A 976 3.27 -9.14 -7.63
C PRO A 976 3.94 -8.21 -6.62
N SER A 977 3.27 -7.89 -5.50
CA SER A 977 3.87 -7.12 -4.41
C SER A 977 4.79 -7.94 -3.51
N THR A 978 4.69 -9.29 -3.54
CA THR A 978 5.50 -10.22 -2.75
C THR A 978 6.58 -10.89 -3.59
N TYR A 979 6.22 -11.36 -4.79
CA TYR A 979 7.12 -12.10 -5.69
C TYR A 979 7.44 -11.26 -6.90
N ASP A 980 8.71 -11.31 -7.33
CA ASP A 980 9.24 -10.51 -8.42
C ASP A 980 8.61 -10.88 -9.77
N VAL A 981 7.89 -9.96 -10.36
CA VAL A 981 7.27 -10.08 -11.70
C VAL A 981 8.07 -9.35 -12.78
N LEU A 982 9.05 -8.51 -12.38
CA LEU A 982 9.89 -7.78 -13.31
C LEU A 982 10.89 -8.71 -14.01
N GLY A 983 11.39 -9.72 -13.26
CA GLY A 983 12.47 -10.60 -13.68
C GLY A 983 13.83 -9.97 -13.36
N ARG A 984 14.89 -10.37 -14.07
CA ARG A 984 16.24 -9.81 -13.86
C ARG A 984 16.24 -8.31 -14.18
N LEU A 985 16.66 -7.49 -13.21
CA LEU A 985 16.68 -6.04 -13.31
C LEU A 985 18.12 -5.53 -13.16
N PHE A 986 18.57 -4.74 -14.11
CA PHE A 986 19.88 -4.07 -14.10
C PHE A 986 19.71 -2.63 -13.65
N THR A 987 20.64 -2.17 -12.81
CA THR A 987 20.71 -0.78 -12.36
C THR A 987 22.11 -0.24 -12.51
N VAL A 988 22.21 1.02 -12.91
CA VAL A 988 23.47 1.77 -12.96
C VAL A 988 23.22 3.15 -12.38
N SER A 989 24.06 3.60 -11.48
CA SER A 989 24.02 4.97 -10.98
C SER A 989 25.41 5.59 -10.93
N GLY A 990 25.47 6.89 -11.18
CA GLY A 990 26.64 7.73 -11.02
C GLY A 990 26.34 8.84 -10.01
N LYS A 991 27.28 9.07 -9.09
CA LYS A 991 27.20 10.09 -8.04
C LYS A 991 28.45 10.96 -8.13
N LEU A 992 28.23 12.25 -8.28
CA LEU A 992 29.26 13.29 -8.28
C LEU A 992 29.15 14.10 -6.99
N ARG A 993 30.29 14.38 -6.33
CA ARG A 993 30.39 15.18 -5.11
C ARG A 993 31.51 16.19 -5.18
N PHE A 994 31.25 17.44 -4.79
CA PHE A 994 32.20 18.58 -4.78
C PHE A 994 32.15 19.36 -3.48
#